data_3c2669f567dc9917daf624c085ec3bd3
#
_entry.id   3c2669f567dc9917daf624c085ec3bd3
#
_cell.length_a   1.000
_cell.length_b   1.000
_cell.length_c   1.000
_cell.angle_alpha   90.00
_cell.angle_beta   90.00
_cell.angle_gamma   90.00
#
_symmetry.space_group_name_H-M   'P 1'
#
loop_
_entity.id
_entity.type
_entity.pdbx_description
1 polymer ?
#
loop_
_entity_poly.entity_id
_entity_poly.type
_entity_poly.pdbx_seq_one_letter_code
_entity_poly.pdbx_strand_id
1 'polypeptide(L)'
;MHKIIIHHGIKAIKFSTWAIGFLVFLIVLVAAFPVLIKAPIETGLSNLSGLEVELSTPHFSFEKGKLSLKINTLKAFAAESLTHHSKTALNPVVSIDNLRWNINLNSLLEDIYHPNKISIETLVFYSQNNGIDIKEIQHLVSLSNSKIFDFFKLLSIDKTLIKDEQDIEIEPILLAYHNKKKQLSLKIIGQNIIFDSSNTSENKVDISITLPLGQPENGVLSLPIVISNEELLFNATIKLFHQKGDDFVEFEGYVKKMKANHLSQYLPLQLLDSDVHAWIKNSFIAGTLQDMKLHIKENLTTVSDTEMQLSAQLKALELLFDPDWIPLKQLNASFEFDGKKITIMAHDAKLNDIDLKAIKVQIKDVNKQDSKVEVTGKVNTQSEHVIEFLKRSPLDKSVHEALNQINLSGEVGGNVVLVIPLDKKPSILDMDLTVKNNRLSVLKGTIVVENYDSKLAFHHNEITSKGTGNIRSIPFDISVNPSNRSDDKTRIFGVELMNSSGLKLYIIKHPDQSWRGEIDSKSVKGNVIVIPNKEDMPYVQLLDIRVTTLDAIKGDWKISPQDFPNMYLKTKGIYVDGNILPDLNVKLTSKDKLLVIDNLQFEGIEVDDKILKFQGSWDGSKTKLHAKAKGKGLAEFLQKLKVKEKIMGGEFNFDISLACKCAPWNMNYQDITGYFDINVKEGVFTDKDPNIGRILSLLNIKSIVKRLKLNLSDVTNKGFAYENITAKIRLKNAIAKIENFDLEALSSGIILTGQGNIVDKQYNLVAKVTPAINDAVPIASYLTGGGLVGLGVWLVDEALFDGEIIGAIVNGAAVFEYKITGSWDDPIIEKL
;
A
#
# COMPACT_ATOMS: atom_id res chain seq x y z
N MET A 1 11.61 17.42 31.39
CA MET A 1 12.07 16.01 31.46
C MET A 1 13.57 15.92 31.69
N HIS A 2 14.42 16.59 30.90
CA HIS A 2 15.87 16.62 31.10
C HIS A 2 16.32 17.06 32.51
N LYS A 3 15.70 18.10 33.06
CA LYS A 3 16.01 18.61 34.42
C LYS A 3 15.76 17.58 35.53
N ILE A 4 14.78 16.71 35.39
CA ILE A 4 14.45 15.67 36.39
C ILE A 4 15.49 14.57 36.38
N ILE A 5 15.91 14.09 35.19
CA ILE A 5 16.90 13.02 35.05
C ILE A 5 18.26 13.43 35.60
N ILE A 6 18.69 14.66 35.28
CA ILE A 6 19.98 15.19 35.73
C ILE A 6 19.92 15.53 37.23
N HIS A 7 18.79 16.07 37.69
CA HIS A 7 18.63 16.40 39.11
C HIS A 7 18.69 15.15 39.99
N HIS A 8 18.06 14.02 39.61
CA HIS A 8 18.15 12.77 40.37
C HIS A 8 19.50 12.08 40.18
N GLY A 9 20.06 12.08 38.97
CA GLY A 9 21.41 11.61 38.73
C GLY A 9 22.49 12.41 39.48
N ILE A 10 22.36 13.73 39.53
CA ILE A 10 23.23 14.61 40.27
C ILE A 10 22.99 14.44 41.79
N LYS A 11 21.76 14.26 42.27
CA LYS A 11 21.50 13.91 43.67
C LYS A 11 22.17 12.58 44.04
N ALA A 12 22.08 11.55 43.22
CA ALA A 12 22.74 10.27 43.48
C ALA A 12 24.29 10.40 43.43
N ILE A 13 24.84 11.19 42.50
CA ILE A 13 26.27 11.48 42.40
C ILE A 13 26.73 12.36 43.57
N LYS A 14 26.03 13.41 43.86
CA LYS A 14 26.28 14.27 45.03
C LYS A 14 26.31 13.45 46.32
N PHE A 15 25.31 12.57 46.47
CA PHE A 15 25.18 11.71 47.63
C PHE A 15 26.33 10.68 47.73
N SER A 16 26.70 10.01 46.60
CA SER A 16 27.80 9.05 46.59
C SER A 16 29.16 9.72 46.85
N THR A 17 29.38 10.96 46.38
CA THR A 17 30.62 11.70 46.63
C THR A 17 30.75 12.11 48.08
N TRP A 18 29.63 12.57 48.70
CA TRP A 18 29.55 12.87 50.11
C TRP A 18 29.77 11.59 50.94
N ALA A 19 29.13 10.50 50.57
CA ALA A 19 29.28 9.20 51.18
C ALA A 19 30.73 8.71 51.16
N ILE A 20 31.39 8.86 50.03
CA ILE A 20 32.82 8.47 49.84
C ILE A 20 33.74 9.38 50.68
N GLY A 21 33.53 10.70 50.64
CA GLY A 21 34.32 11.64 51.40
C GLY A 21 34.20 11.39 52.92
N PHE A 22 32.97 11.17 53.39
CA PHE A 22 32.70 10.84 54.78
C PHE A 22 33.24 9.46 55.21
N LEU A 23 33.10 8.47 54.33
CA LEU A 23 33.61 7.12 54.55
C LEU A 23 35.15 7.12 54.65
N VAL A 24 35.82 7.82 53.74
CA VAL A 24 37.28 8.02 53.72
C VAL A 24 37.72 8.69 55.01
N PHE A 25 37.00 9.76 55.43
CA PHE A 25 37.23 10.45 56.67
C PHE A 25 37.05 9.54 57.89
N LEU A 26 36.04 8.73 57.96
CA LEU A 26 35.75 7.79 59.02
C LEU A 26 36.82 6.69 59.12
N ILE A 27 37.29 6.18 57.98
CA ILE A 27 38.36 5.20 57.91
C ILE A 27 39.66 5.76 58.47
N VAL A 28 39.99 6.94 58.04
CA VAL A 28 41.16 7.70 58.49
C VAL A 28 41.16 7.82 60.01
N LEU A 29 39.99 8.10 60.57
CA LEU A 29 39.83 8.40 61.98
C LEU A 29 39.89 7.18 62.88
N VAL A 30 39.23 6.09 62.47
CA VAL A 30 39.28 4.82 63.18
C VAL A 30 40.69 4.23 63.18
N ALA A 31 41.51 4.52 62.21
CA ALA A 31 42.88 4.08 62.06
C ALA A 31 43.91 4.85 62.87
N ALA A 32 43.61 6.11 63.09
CA ALA A 32 44.53 6.98 63.80
C ALA A 32 44.57 6.74 65.33
N PHE A 33 43.48 6.14 65.90
CA PHE A 33 43.34 5.99 67.34
C PHE A 33 42.81 4.59 67.71
N PRO A 34 43.66 3.59 67.78
CA PRO A 34 43.26 2.23 68.18
C PRO A 34 42.99 2.06 69.67
N VAL A 35 43.13 3.08 70.46
CA VAL A 35 42.99 3.04 71.95
C VAL A 35 41.90 3.96 72.35
N LEU A 36 40.63 3.68 72.41
CA LEU A 36 39.97 2.99 73.50
C LEU A 36 39.33 3.73 74.57
N ILE A 37 39.05 4.99 74.44
CA ILE A 37 38.12 5.72 75.29
C ILE A 37 37.00 6.28 74.39
N LYS A 38 35.77 5.87 74.59
CA LYS A 38 34.58 6.36 73.87
C LYS A 38 34.60 7.84 73.68
N ALA A 39 34.71 8.60 74.76
CA ALA A 39 34.64 10.06 74.74
C ALA A 39 35.80 10.72 73.95
N PRO A 40 37.06 10.30 74.07
CA PRO A 40 38.13 10.83 73.23
C PRO A 40 37.96 10.50 71.76
N ILE A 41 37.45 9.34 71.47
CA ILE A 41 37.12 8.96 70.03
C ILE A 41 36.00 9.82 69.52
N GLU A 42 34.88 9.94 70.22
CA GLU A 42 33.75 10.80 69.86
C GLU A 42 34.18 12.23 69.64
N THR A 43 34.95 12.81 70.62
CA THR A 43 35.42 14.18 70.51
C THR A 43 36.37 14.36 69.36
N GLY A 44 37.30 13.41 69.19
CA GLY A 44 38.20 13.44 68.05
C GLY A 44 37.51 13.36 66.71
N LEU A 45 36.53 12.47 66.58
CA LEU A 45 35.70 12.30 65.45
C LEU A 45 34.87 13.54 65.13
N SER A 46 34.26 14.11 66.16
CA SER A 46 33.45 15.33 66.03
C SER A 46 34.28 16.54 65.60
N ASN A 47 35.45 16.74 66.21
CA ASN A 47 36.34 17.84 65.84
C ASN A 47 36.91 17.74 64.40
N LEU A 48 37.12 16.54 63.90
CA LEU A 48 37.64 16.30 62.58
C LEU A 48 36.58 16.32 61.47
N SER A 49 35.34 15.86 61.80
CA SER A 49 34.22 15.79 60.85
C SER A 49 33.39 17.03 60.78
N GLY A 50 33.44 17.88 61.78
CA GLY A 50 32.42 18.93 62.00
C GLY A 50 31.03 18.39 62.34
N LEU A 51 30.92 17.05 62.55
CA LEU A 51 29.69 16.35 62.91
C LEU A 51 29.77 15.95 64.40
N GLU A 52 28.65 15.92 65.11
CA GLU A 52 28.62 15.32 66.45
C GLU A 52 28.55 13.79 66.29
N VAL A 53 29.57 13.11 66.85
CA VAL A 53 29.68 11.64 66.70
C VAL A 53 29.41 10.95 68.05
N GLU A 54 28.50 9.96 67.98
CA GLU A 54 28.17 9.07 69.08
C GLU A 54 28.57 7.61 68.75
N LEU A 55 29.27 6.96 69.67
CA LEU A 55 29.70 5.56 69.52
C LEU A 55 28.99 4.68 70.57
N SER A 56 28.67 3.42 70.17
CA SER A 56 28.46 2.37 71.14
C SER A 56 29.80 2.05 71.85
N THR A 57 29.77 1.51 73.05
CA THR A 57 30.99 1.12 73.79
C THR A 57 31.83 0.17 72.90
N PRO A 58 33.06 0.49 72.57
CA PRO A 58 33.96 -0.39 71.83
C PRO A 58 34.26 -1.70 72.61
N HIS A 59 34.34 -2.80 71.86
CA HIS A 59 34.64 -4.13 72.42
C HIS A 59 35.84 -4.73 71.71
N PHE A 60 36.77 -5.28 72.51
CA PHE A 60 37.86 -6.07 71.97
C PHE A 60 37.59 -7.55 72.10
N SER A 61 37.88 -8.30 71.06
CA SER A 61 37.84 -9.75 71.08
C SER A 61 39.15 -10.29 70.48
N PHE A 62 39.57 -11.41 71.05
CA PHE A 62 40.75 -12.10 70.56
C PHE A 62 40.32 -13.46 69.99
N GLU A 63 40.38 -13.60 68.66
CA GLU A 63 39.95 -14.83 67.99
C GLU A 63 41.06 -15.30 67.05
N LYS A 64 41.43 -16.59 67.17
CA LYS A 64 42.42 -17.24 66.27
C LYS A 64 43.72 -16.47 66.04
N GLY A 65 44.26 -15.88 67.12
CA GLY A 65 45.52 -15.11 67.07
C GLY A 65 45.40 -13.70 66.49
N LYS A 66 44.22 -13.19 66.34
CA LYS A 66 43.97 -11.82 65.85
C LYS A 66 43.21 -11.04 66.90
N LEU A 67 43.63 -9.82 67.15
CA LEU A 67 42.89 -8.84 67.96
C LEU A 67 41.87 -8.14 67.08
N SER A 68 40.60 -8.21 67.49
CA SER A 68 39.54 -7.53 66.80
C SER A 68 38.95 -6.43 67.68
N LEU A 69 38.85 -5.22 67.18
CA LEU A 69 38.03 -4.16 67.76
C LEU A 69 36.69 -4.15 67.07
N LYS A 70 35.61 -4.20 67.87
CA LYS A 70 34.23 -4.17 67.40
C LYS A 70 33.54 -2.96 67.99
N ILE A 71 32.87 -2.14 67.13
CA ILE A 71 31.97 -1.08 67.48
C ILE A 71 30.61 -1.45 66.90
N ASN A 72 29.62 -1.64 67.78
CA ASN A 72 28.31 -2.11 67.34
C ASN A 72 27.57 -1.01 66.56
N THR A 73 27.61 0.24 67.05
CA THR A 73 26.99 1.35 66.34
C THR A 73 27.83 2.60 66.45
N LEU A 74 27.90 3.37 65.38
CA LEU A 74 28.45 4.70 65.29
C LEU A 74 27.46 5.57 64.57
N LYS A 75 27.06 6.73 65.12
CA LYS A 75 26.16 7.69 64.54
C LYS A 75 26.81 9.07 64.50
N ALA A 76 26.60 9.78 63.38
CA ALA A 76 27.09 11.14 63.20
C ALA A 76 25.91 12.09 62.86
N PHE A 77 25.87 13.21 63.53
CA PHE A 77 24.79 14.20 63.41
C PHE A 77 25.36 15.57 62.98
N ALA A 78 24.57 16.37 62.23
CA ALA A 78 24.96 17.73 61.85
C ALA A 78 25.03 18.67 63.07
N ALA A 79 26.10 19.43 63.24
CA ALA A 79 26.34 20.27 64.42
C ALA A 79 25.29 21.40 64.63
N GLU A 80 24.68 21.91 63.55
CA GLU A 80 23.67 22.98 63.57
C GLU A 80 22.29 22.53 64.08
N SER A 81 22.03 21.27 64.14
CA SER A 81 20.70 20.74 64.47
C SER A 81 20.41 20.63 65.96
N LEU A 82 21.38 20.88 66.84
CA LEU A 82 21.33 20.57 68.24
C LEU A 82 20.96 21.78 69.13
N THR A 83 20.82 23.01 68.58
CA THR A 83 20.53 24.19 69.35
C THR A 83 19.05 24.38 69.79
N HIS A 84 18.12 23.60 69.20
CA HIS A 84 16.68 23.84 69.40
C HIS A 84 15.76 22.64 69.69
N HIS A 85 16.19 21.39 69.75
CA HIS A 85 15.29 20.26 70.08
C HIS A 85 15.97 19.10 70.81
N SER A 86 15.17 18.37 71.64
CA SER A 86 15.63 17.19 72.38
C SER A 86 16.31 16.15 71.54
N LYS A 87 17.45 15.62 72.00
CA LYS A 87 18.33 14.63 71.28
C LYS A 87 17.66 13.34 70.71
N THR A 88 16.38 13.10 71.02
CA THR A 88 15.69 11.85 70.71
C THR A 88 14.92 11.83 69.34
N ALA A 89 14.90 12.94 68.58
CA ALA A 89 14.08 13.10 67.40
C ALA A 89 14.87 13.39 66.07
N LEU A 90 16.21 13.45 66.14
CA LEU A 90 17.02 13.78 64.96
C LEU A 90 17.59 12.50 64.30
N ASN A 91 17.36 12.37 63.00
CA ASN A 91 18.03 11.34 62.23
C ASN A 91 19.53 11.68 62.07
N PRO A 92 20.44 10.71 62.27
CA PRO A 92 21.85 10.94 61.99
C PRO A 92 22.08 11.22 60.48
N VAL A 93 23.14 11.92 60.15
CA VAL A 93 23.61 12.05 58.76
C VAL A 93 24.16 10.71 58.26
N VAL A 94 24.83 9.99 59.15
CA VAL A 94 25.43 8.66 58.85
C VAL A 94 25.29 7.76 60.08
N SER A 95 24.96 6.51 59.84
CA SER A 95 25.02 5.45 60.86
C SER A 95 25.88 4.27 60.32
N ILE A 96 26.71 3.74 61.17
CA ILE A 96 27.52 2.56 60.92
C ILE A 96 27.16 1.50 61.93
N ASP A 97 26.79 0.32 61.44
CA ASP A 97 26.55 -0.83 62.30
C ASP A 97 27.62 -1.92 62.14
N ASN A 98 28.03 -2.52 63.24
CA ASN A 98 28.97 -3.61 63.36
C ASN A 98 30.31 -3.36 62.61
N LEU A 99 31.01 -2.29 62.95
CA LEU A 99 32.35 -2.06 62.49
C LEU A 99 33.27 -3.01 63.21
N ARG A 100 34.11 -3.75 62.46
CA ARG A 100 35.17 -4.69 62.97
C ARG A 100 36.50 -4.32 62.37
N TRP A 101 37.47 -4.16 63.23
CA TRP A 101 38.85 -3.94 62.84
C TRP A 101 39.71 -5.11 63.30
N ASN A 102 40.21 -5.92 62.40
CA ASN A 102 41.05 -7.09 62.72
C ASN A 102 42.50 -6.70 62.67
N ILE A 103 43.17 -6.73 63.73
CA ILE A 103 44.59 -6.46 63.93
C ILE A 103 45.33 -7.80 63.99
N ASN A 104 46.24 -8.02 63.09
CA ASN A 104 47.08 -9.21 63.13
C ASN A 104 48.27 -8.92 64.06
N LEU A 105 48.38 -9.60 65.19
CA LEU A 105 49.40 -9.37 66.19
C LEU A 105 50.82 -9.80 65.68
N ASN A 106 50.91 -10.70 64.71
CA ASN A 106 52.17 -11.09 64.13
C ASN A 106 52.77 -10.00 63.21
N SER A 107 51.93 -9.14 62.64
CA SER A 107 52.41 -7.98 61.90
C SER A 107 52.81 -6.79 62.74
N LEU A 108 52.46 -6.75 64.05
CA LEU A 108 52.85 -5.73 64.98
C LEU A 108 54.36 -5.80 65.37
N LEU A 109 55.00 -6.95 65.21
CA LEU A 109 56.41 -7.15 65.50
C LEU A 109 57.33 -6.87 64.32
N GLU A 110 56.83 -6.96 63.06
CA GLU A 110 57.60 -6.81 61.84
C GLU A 110 57.31 -5.49 61.07
N ASP A 111 56.08 -4.99 61.16
CA ASP A 111 55.67 -3.79 60.42
C ASP A 111 54.45 -3.11 61.04
N ILE A 112 54.71 -2.14 61.90
CA ILE A 112 53.65 -1.37 62.63
C ILE A 112 52.74 -0.58 61.70
N TYR A 113 53.05 -0.51 60.42
CA TYR A 113 52.39 0.39 59.48
C TYR A 113 51.44 -0.30 58.45
N HIS A 114 51.08 -1.57 58.65
CA HIS A 114 50.18 -2.23 57.67
C HIS A 114 48.90 -2.71 58.35
N PRO A 115 47.91 -1.89 58.47
CA PRO A 115 46.61 -2.25 59.01
C PRO A 115 45.91 -3.24 58.11
N ASN A 116 45.46 -4.27 58.71
CA ASN A 116 44.68 -5.34 58.12
C ASN A 116 43.28 -4.86 57.79
N LYS A 117 42.51 -5.69 57.21
CA LYS A 117 41.17 -5.48 56.76
C LYS A 117 40.26 -4.91 57.87
N ILE A 118 39.58 -3.76 57.60
CA ILE A 118 38.45 -3.27 58.34
C ILE A 118 37.18 -3.72 57.64
N SER A 119 36.17 -4.20 58.35
CA SER A 119 34.90 -4.56 57.85
C SER A 119 33.77 -3.81 58.59
N ILE A 120 32.80 -3.34 57.81
CA ILE A 120 31.55 -2.69 58.24
C ILE A 120 30.44 -3.60 57.72
N GLU A 121 29.52 -4.00 58.62
CA GLU A 121 28.36 -4.78 58.20
C GLU A 121 27.35 -3.90 57.47
N THR A 122 26.94 -2.79 58.09
CA THR A 122 25.96 -1.87 57.49
C THR A 122 26.41 -0.45 57.63
N LEU A 123 26.37 0.30 56.57
CA LEU A 123 26.56 1.76 56.48
C LEU A 123 25.28 2.40 55.98
N VAL A 124 24.70 3.31 56.76
CA VAL A 124 23.45 4.02 56.44
C VAL A 124 23.74 5.51 56.30
N PHE A 125 23.38 6.06 55.16
CA PHE A 125 23.36 7.48 54.89
C PHE A 125 21.91 7.97 54.92
N TYR A 126 21.68 9.09 55.57
CA TYR A 126 20.38 9.76 55.61
C TYR A 126 20.49 11.04 54.78
N SER A 127 19.71 11.15 53.71
CA SER A 127 19.67 12.34 52.86
C SER A 127 19.10 13.49 53.67
N GLN A 128 19.85 14.58 53.76
CA GLN A 128 19.34 15.87 54.28
C GLN A 128 19.18 16.78 53.05
N ASN A 129 18.04 17.51 53.02
CA ASN A 129 17.64 18.35 51.86
C ASN A 129 18.55 19.54 51.54
N ASN A 130 19.70 19.67 52.16
CA ASN A 130 20.67 20.73 51.88
C ASN A 130 21.63 20.30 50.77
N GLY A 131 21.67 21.07 49.66
CA GLY A 131 22.55 20.80 48.50
C GLY A 131 24.02 20.66 48.93
N ILE A 132 24.74 19.82 48.24
CA ILE A 132 26.18 19.60 48.50
C ILE A 132 26.97 20.77 47.90
N ASP A 133 27.79 21.43 48.73
CA ASP A 133 28.77 22.42 48.26
C ASP A 133 30.01 21.70 47.69
N ILE A 134 30.33 21.95 46.41
CA ILE A 134 31.51 21.39 45.74
C ILE A 134 32.79 21.78 46.48
N LYS A 135 32.86 23.00 47.06
CA LYS A 135 34.04 23.44 47.83
C LYS A 135 34.21 22.62 49.08
N GLU A 136 33.12 22.21 49.76
CA GLU A 136 33.21 21.30 50.91
C GLU A 136 33.76 19.92 50.48
N ILE A 137 33.31 19.36 49.39
CA ILE A 137 33.80 18.10 48.84
C ILE A 137 35.30 18.24 48.47
N GLN A 138 35.67 19.30 47.75
CA GLN A 138 37.08 19.56 47.41
C GLN A 138 37.94 19.78 48.67
N HIS A 139 37.39 20.43 49.65
CA HIS A 139 38.06 20.64 50.95
C HIS A 139 38.24 19.30 51.70
N LEU A 140 37.19 18.45 51.76
CA LEU A 140 37.28 17.12 52.37
C LEU A 140 38.30 16.23 51.66
N VAL A 141 38.37 16.28 50.32
CA VAL A 141 39.37 15.57 49.54
C VAL A 141 40.79 16.13 49.79
N SER A 142 40.92 17.45 50.00
CA SER A 142 42.22 18.09 50.28
C SER A 142 42.70 17.83 51.68
N LEU A 143 41.81 17.68 52.67
CA LEU A 143 42.12 17.29 54.04
C LEU A 143 42.57 15.85 54.18
N SER A 144 42.32 15.00 53.19
CA SER A 144 42.80 13.61 53.15
C SER A 144 44.33 13.54 53.11
N ASN A 145 44.94 13.87 54.19
CA ASN A 145 46.41 13.87 54.32
C ASN A 145 46.88 12.41 54.12
N SER A 146 47.76 12.19 53.18
CA SER A 146 48.19 10.88 52.70
C SER A 146 48.65 9.91 53.80
N LYS A 147 49.06 10.41 54.91
CA LYS A 147 49.52 9.60 56.09
C LYS A 147 48.45 8.76 56.73
N ILE A 148 47.19 9.14 56.56
CA ILE A 148 46.06 8.47 57.13
C ILE A 148 45.67 7.25 56.26
N PHE A 149 45.77 7.39 54.97
CA PHE A 149 45.50 6.29 54.04
C PHE A 149 46.65 5.27 53.98
N ASP A 150 47.84 5.62 54.43
CA ASP A 150 48.93 4.64 54.56
C ASP A 150 48.61 3.60 55.64
N PHE A 151 47.71 3.90 56.56
CA PHE A 151 47.20 2.98 57.61
C PHE A 151 46.20 1.93 57.03
N PHE A 152 45.54 2.18 55.90
CA PHE A 152 44.52 1.26 55.36
C PHE A 152 44.91 0.74 54.01
N LYS A 153 44.94 -0.57 53.85
CA LYS A 153 45.03 -1.19 52.52
C LYS A 153 43.66 -1.60 51.99
N LEU A 154 42.75 -2.01 52.86
CA LEU A 154 41.46 -2.52 52.43
C LEU A 154 40.39 -2.29 53.50
N LEU A 155 39.24 -1.71 53.12
CA LEU A 155 38.00 -1.65 53.85
C LEU A 155 36.92 -2.37 53.09
N SER A 156 36.17 -3.25 53.75
CA SER A 156 34.97 -3.86 53.17
C SER A 156 33.73 -3.39 53.91
N ILE A 157 32.69 -3.07 53.17
CA ILE A 157 31.36 -2.76 53.66
C ILE A 157 30.44 -3.77 53.06
N ASP A 158 29.73 -4.53 53.89
CA ASP A 158 28.90 -5.61 53.37
C ASP A 158 27.58 -5.09 52.80
N LYS A 159 27.05 -4.03 53.46
CA LYS A 159 25.79 -3.40 53.05
C LYS A 159 25.85 -1.90 53.21
N THR A 160 25.41 -1.14 52.20
CA THR A 160 25.23 0.30 52.25
C THR A 160 23.78 0.63 51.93
N LEU A 161 23.15 1.41 52.85
CA LEU A 161 21.79 1.91 52.68
C LEU A 161 21.81 3.41 52.52
N ILE A 162 21.14 3.93 51.54
CA ILE A 162 20.92 5.34 51.32
C ILE A 162 19.43 5.59 51.59
N LYS A 163 19.16 6.26 52.71
CA LYS A 163 17.81 6.62 53.15
C LYS A 163 17.42 7.98 52.57
N ASP A 164 16.61 7.95 51.49
CA ASP A 164 15.98 9.12 50.86
C ASP A 164 14.49 8.78 50.60
N GLU A 165 13.81 9.51 49.74
CA GLU A 165 12.42 9.21 49.31
C GLU A 165 12.31 7.79 48.74
N GLN A 166 13.40 7.25 48.16
CA GLN A 166 13.54 5.85 47.74
C GLN A 166 14.80 5.26 48.38
N ASP A 167 14.64 4.27 49.25
CA ASP A 167 15.77 3.59 49.87
C ASP A 167 16.62 2.89 48.81
N ILE A 168 17.92 3.24 48.67
CA ILE A 168 18.86 2.60 47.79
C ILE A 168 19.78 1.70 48.61
N GLU A 169 19.83 0.43 48.21
CA GLU A 169 20.70 -0.58 48.83
C GLU A 169 21.85 -0.94 47.90
N ILE A 170 23.08 -0.89 48.44
CA ILE A 170 24.32 -1.22 47.71
C ILE A 170 25.11 -2.28 48.47
N GLU A 171 25.38 -3.41 47.85
CA GLU A 171 26.12 -4.53 48.45
C GLU A 171 27.08 -5.19 47.45
N PRO A 172 28.26 -5.63 47.82
CA PRO A 172 29.18 -5.09 48.86
C PRO A 172 30.11 -3.98 48.30
N ILE A 173 30.70 -3.21 49.17
CA ILE A 173 31.70 -2.16 48.85
C ILE A 173 33.06 -2.54 49.34
N LEU A 174 34.08 -2.43 48.48
CA LEU A 174 35.47 -2.58 48.81
C LEU A 174 36.24 -1.29 48.53
N LEU A 175 36.90 -0.79 49.55
CA LEU A 175 37.81 0.34 49.43
C LEU A 175 39.22 -0.10 49.54
N ALA A 176 40.07 0.29 48.54
CA ALA A 176 41.47 -0.02 48.49
C ALA A 176 42.30 1.26 48.26
N TYR A 177 43.30 1.48 49.09
CA TYR A 177 44.25 2.57 48.89
C TYR A 177 45.52 2.16 48.14
N HIS A 178 45.89 2.99 47.18
CA HIS A 178 47.08 2.79 46.36
C HIS A 178 48.13 3.89 46.66
N ASN A 179 49.03 3.65 47.60
CA ASN A 179 50.00 4.62 48.07
C ASN A 179 50.84 5.23 46.92
N LYS A 180 51.37 4.43 46.03
CA LYS A 180 52.23 4.90 44.92
C LYS A 180 51.55 5.94 44.01
N LYS A 181 50.24 5.87 43.87
CA LYS A 181 49.41 6.75 43.01
C LYS A 181 48.71 7.83 43.79
N LYS A 182 48.74 7.81 45.12
CA LYS A 182 47.93 8.68 46.01
C LYS A 182 46.45 8.65 45.58
N GLN A 183 45.90 7.47 45.40
CA GLN A 183 44.52 7.26 44.95
C GLN A 183 43.84 6.28 45.87
N LEU A 184 42.55 6.54 46.14
CA LEU A 184 41.62 5.63 46.80
C LEU A 184 40.71 5.00 45.74
N SER A 185 40.71 3.71 45.65
CA SER A 185 39.77 2.96 44.78
C SER A 185 38.64 2.43 45.64
N LEU A 186 37.42 2.83 45.28
CA LEU A 186 36.18 2.25 45.77
C LEU A 186 35.73 1.22 44.75
N LYS A 187 35.53 -0.03 45.16
CA LYS A 187 34.98 -1.09 44.31
C LYS A 187 33.70 -1.63 44.94
N ILE A 188 32.64 -1.63 44.17
CA ILE A 188 31.34 -2.23 44.48
C ILE A 188 31.23 -3.46 43.59
N ILE A 189 31.01 -4.62 44.16
CA ILE A 189 31.11 -5.88 43.44
C ILE A 189 29.73 -6.55 43.39
N GLY A 190 29.36 -6.99 42.16
CA GLY A 190 28.17 -7.79 41.94
C GLY A 190 26.86 -7.09 42.24
N GLN A 191 26.83 -5.75 42.10
CA GLN A 191 25.64 -4.98 42.32
C GLN A 191 24.63 -5.18 41.23
N ASN A 192 23.39 -5.52 41.58
CA ASN A 192 22.26 -5.44 40.69
C ASN A 192 21.88 -3.98 40.44
N ILE A 193 22.22 -3.44 39.28
CA ILE A 193 21.70 -2.15 38.87
C ILE A 193 20.38 -2.38 38.17
N ILE A 194 19.27 -2.23 38.90
CA ILE A 194 17.92 -2.31 38.35
C ILE A 194 17.51 -0.93 37.92
N PHE A 195 17.67 -0.62 36.64
CA PHE A 195 17.14 0.62 36.05
C PHE A 195 15.67 0.47 35.58
N ASP A 196 15.17 -0.76 35.44
CA ASP A 196 13.79 -1.09 35.10
C ASP A 196 13.27 -2.22 36.01
N SER A 197 12.35 -1.90 36.90
CA SER A 197 11.72 -2.85 37.83
C SER A 197 10.91 -3.97 37.13
N SER A 198 10.62 -3.83 35.84
CA SER A 198 9.96 -4.85 35.03
C SER A 198 10.92 -5.92 34.50
N ASN A 199 12.23 -5.71 34.60
CA ASN A 199 13.25 -6.63 34.11
C ASN A 199 13.83 -7.45 35.25
N THR A 200 13.46 -8.74 35.34
CA THR A 200 13.90 -9.69 36.38
C THR A 200 15.28 -10.30 36.11
N SER A 201 15.97 -9.90 35.04
CA SER A 201 17.31 -10.38 34.76
C SER A 201 18.31 -9.76 35.74
N GLU A 202 18.98 -10.58 36.51
CA GLU A 202 20.06 -10.17 37.40
C GLU A 202 21.28 -9.72 36.58
N ASN A 203 21.36 -8.43 36.23
CA ASN A 203 22.54 -7.83 35.61
C ASN A 203 23.51 -7.36 36.70
N LYS A 204 24.33 -8.29 37.21
CA LYS A 204 25.38 -7.94 38.17
C LYS A 204 26.51 -7.20 37.47
N VAL A 205 26.85 -6.03 37.99
CA VAL A 205 27.98 -5.22 37.53
C VAL A 205 28.94 -4.92 38.67
N ASP A 206 30.21 -4.79 38.33
CA ASP A 206 31.24 -4.27 39.23
C ASP A 206 31.43 -2.79 38.92
N ILE A 207 31.35 -1.96 39.96
CA ILE A 207 31.59 -0.52 39.88
C ILE A 207 32.91 -0.21 40.56
N SER A 208 33.84 0.48 39.87
CA SER A 208 35.09 0.95 40.41
C SER A 208 35.17 2.48 40.28
N ILE A 209 35.34 3.18 41.39
CA ILE A 209 35.48 4.62 41.41
C ILE A 209 36.88 4.93 41.95
N THR A 210 37.61 5.79 41.30
CA THR A 210 38.96 6.22 41.74
C THR A 210 38.88 7.64 42.18
N LEU A 211 39.24 7.89 43.45
CA LEU A 211 39.31 9.19 44.09
C LEU A 211 40.80 9.59 44.18
N PRO A 212 41.23 10.67 43.52
CA PRO A 212 42.56 11.23 43.74
C PRO A 212 42.63 11.88 45.13
N LEU A 213 43.73 11.65 45.85
CA LEU A 213 43.95 12.21 47.14
C LEU A 213 44.93 13.39 47.04
N GLY A 214 44.61 14.50 47.68
CA GLY A 214 45.39 15.74 47.71
C GLY A 214 44.67 16.91 47.04
N GLN A 215 45.37 18.00 46.80
CA GLN A 215 44.80 19.20 46.20
C GLN A 215 44.35 18.86 44.77
N PRO A 216 43.10 19.23 44.38
CA PRO A 216 42.63 19.05 43.01
C PRO A 216 43.53 19.78 42.01
N GLU A 217 43.86 19.12 40.92
CA GLU A 217 44.69 19.71 39.88
C GLU A 217 43.94 20.86 39.20
N ASN A 218 44.50 22.05 39.22
CA ASN A 218 43.84 23.27 38.70
C ASN A 218 42.41 23.55 39.28
N GLY A 219 42.11 23.09 40.49
CA GLY A 219 40.80 23.27 41.12
C GLY A 219 39.72 22.34 40.54
N VAL A 220 40.08 21.34 39.75
CA VAL A 220 39.12 20.34 39.14
C VAL A 220 39.27 19.02 39.89
N LEU A 221 38.24 18.58 40.57
CA LEU A 221 38.17 17.24 41.14
C LEU A 221 37.67 16.26 40.07
N SER A 222 38.53 15.34 39.71
CA SER A 222 38.27 14.34 38.68
C SER A 222 38.10 12.95 39.28
N LEU A 223 36.96 12.31 39.04
CA LEU A 223 36.59 11.00 39.59
C LEU A 223 36.37 9.98 38.43
N PRO A 224 37.38 9.22 38.05
CA PRO A 224 37.24 8.12 37.13
C PRO A 224 36.37 7.01 37.70
N ILE A 225 35.41 6.54 36.90
CA ILE A 225 34.47 5.46 37.20
C ILE A 225 34.59 4.40 36.11
N VAL A 226 34.64 3.14 36.53
CA VAL A 226 34.56 1.99 35.63
C VAL A 226 33.42 1.10 36.08
N ILE A 227 32.45 0.86 35.20
CA ILE A 227 31.38 -0.08 35.42
C ILE A 227 31.59 -1.25 34.45
N SER A 228 31.64 -2.46 34.95
CA SER A 228 31.96 -3.61 34.11
C SER A 228 31.22 -4.89 34.52
N ASN A 229 30.88 -5.69 33.53
CA ASN A 229 30.50 -7.09 33.66
C ASN A 229 31.01 -7.86 32.42
N GLU A 230 30.51 -9.08 32.17
CA GLU A 230 30.90 -9.88 31.00
C GLU A 230 30.56 -9.21 29.66
N GLU A 231 29.54 -8.36 29.64
CA GLU A 231 28.99 -7.76 28.41
C GLU A 231 29.24 -6.26 28.24
N LEU A 232 29.46 -5.55 29.38
CA LEU A 232 29.63 -4.11 29.41
C LEU A 232 30.96 -3.71 30.04
N LEU A 233 31.67 -2.82 29.38
CA LEU A 233 32.77 -2.04 29.96
C LEU A 233 32.49 -0.57 29.70
N PHE A 234 32.04 0.13 30.75
CA PHE A 234 31.77 1.55 30.74
C PHE A 234 32.83 2.28 31.55
N ASN A 235 33.56 3.16 30.89
CA ASN A 235 34.48 4.05 31.55
C ASN A 235 33.90 5.45 31.57
N ALA A 236 33.88 6.06 32.74
CA ALA A 236 33.37 7.42 32.90
C ALA A 236 34.31 8.25 33.78
N THR A 237 34.19 9.55 33.69
CA THR A 237 34.86 10.52 34.56
C THR A 237 33.86 11.59 34.94
N ILE A 238 33.71 11.82 36.24
CA ILE A 238 32.99 12.96 36.77
C ILE A 238 34.00 14.03 37.16
N LYS A 239 33.84 15.25 36.69
CA LYS A 239 34.63 16.40 37.03
C LYS A 239 33.77 17.41 37.77
N LEU A 240 34.21 17.83 38.94
CA LEU A 240 33.59 18.87 39.75
C LEU A 240 34.53 20.06 39.82
N PHE A 241 34.04 21.23 39.44
CA PHE A 241 34.86 22.44 39.42
C PHE A 241 34.04 23.71 39.59
N HIS A 242 34.72 24.74 40.11
CA HIS A 242 34.19 26.10 40.27
C HIS A 242 34.73 26.98 39.14
N GLN A 243 33.89 27.68 38.41
CA GLN A 243 34.27 28.59 37.34
C GLN A 243 33.40 29.82 37.28
N LYS A 244 34.00 31.02 37.29
CA LYS A 244 33.32 32.31 37.16
C LYS A 244 32.23 32.57 38.22
N GLY A 245 32.34 31.99 39.41
CA GLY A 245 31.36 32.16 40.47
C GLY A 245 30.36 31.03 40.65
N ASP A 246 30.30 30.13 39.65
CA ASP A 246 29.35 29.02 39.61
C ASP A 246 30.05 27.66 39.78
N ASP A 247 29.32 26.68 40.27
CA ASP A 247 29.74 25.31 40.43
C ASP A 247 29.20 24.46 39.26
N PHE A 248 30.10 23.65 38.69
CA PHE A 248 29.81 22.80 37.54
C PHE A 248 30.08 21.33 37.84
N VAL A 249 29.23 20.47 37.30
CA VAL A 249 29.52 19.05 37.13
C VAL A 249 29.66 18.73 35.66
N GLU A 250 30.75 18.05 35.28
CA GLU A 250 30.96 17.54 33.95
C GLU A 250 31.11 16.02 34.02
N PHE A 251 30.35 15.31 33.19
CA PHE A 251 30.37 13.86 33.10
C PHE A 251 30.83 13.46 31.69
N GLU A 252 31.89 12.70 31.60
CA GLU A 252 32.39 12.10 30.35
C GLU A 252 32.31 10.58 30.48
N GLY A 253 31.54 9.93 29.57
CA GLY A 253 31.36 8.48 29.56
C GLY A 253 31.78 7.86 28.23
N TYR A 254 32.33 6.66 28.27
CA TYR A 254 32.76 5.90 27.11
C TYR A 254 32.43 4.41 27.25
N VAL A 255 31.75 3.84 26.23
CA VAL A 255 31.54 2.40 26.06
C VAL A 255 32.14 1.97 24.74
N LYS A 256 33.13 1.08 24.80
CA LYS A 256 33.78 0.59 23.58
C LYS A 256 32.85 -0.24 22.68
N LYS A 257 32.06 -1.12 23.29
CA LYS A 257 31.15 -2.01 22.59
C LYS A 257 30.10 -2.58 23.54
N MET A 258 28.85 -2.64 23.09
CA MET A 258 27.77 -3.37 23.77
C MET A 258 26.76 -3.92 22.75
N LYS A 259 26.00 -4.93 23.14
CA LYS A 259 24.89 -5.44 22.35
C LYS A 259 23.72 -4.44 22.40
N ALA A 260 23.09 -4.17 21.25
CA ALA A 260 22.04 -3.17 21.15
C ALA A 260 20.78 -3.56 21.95
N ASN A 261 20.41 -4.82 21.98
CA ASN A 261 19.27 -5.32 22.75
C ASN A 261 19.43 -5.24 24.26
N HIS A 262 20.65 -4.97 24.77
CA HIS A 262 20.92 -4.75 26.18
C HIS A 262 20.87 -3.26 26.56
N LEU A 263 20.69 -2.33 25.60
CA LEU A 263 20.69 -0.91 25.85
C LEU A 263 19.68 -0.52 26.95
N SER A 264 18.47 -1.08 26.88
CA SER A 264 17.39 -0.80 27.82
C SER A 264 17.72 -1.20 29.27
N GLN A 265 18.64 -2.15 29.46
CA GLN A 265 19.05 -2.63 30.79
C GLN A 265 19.99 -1.65 31.52
N TYR A 266 20.66 -0.77 30.77
CA TYR A 266 21.67 0.15 31.30
C TYR A 266 21.26 1.63 31.24
N LEU A 267 20.01 1.90 30.79
CA LEU A 267 19.46 3.24 30.79
C LEU A 267 18.42 3.41 31.91
N PRO A 268 18.41 4.56 32.61
CA PRO A 268 17.38 4.86 33.60
C PRO A 268 16.04 5.20 32.93
N LEU A 269 15.43 4.19 32.30
CA LEU A 269 14.22 4.37 31.48
C LEU A 269 13.02 4.93 32.25
N GLN A 270 13.00 4.74 33.58
CA GLN A 270 11.97 5.30 34.48
C GLN A 270 11.94 6.83 34.48
N LEU A 271 13.04 7.47 34.07
CA LEU A 271 13.14 8.93 33.97
C LEU A 271 12.67 9.44 32.60
N LEU A 272 12.35 8.55 31.66
CA LEU A 272 11.86 8.89 30.35
C LEU A 272 10.33 8.85 30.33
N ASP A 273 9.76 9.52 29.34
CA ASP A 273 8.33 9.37 29.03
C ASP A 273 7.99 7.90 28.76
N SER A 274 6.79 7.46 29.16
CA SER A 274 6.35 6.07 29.03
C SER A 274 6.42 5.52 27.60
N ASP A 275 6.12 6.36 26.61
CA ASP A 275 6.13 5.96 25.21
C ASP A 275 7.57 5.81 24.69
N VAL A 276 8.47 6.70 25.10
CA VAL A 276 9.91 6.61 24.79
C VAL A 276 10.56 5.39 25.44
N HIS A 277 10.21 5.13 26.72
CA HIS A 277 10.66 3.92 27.41
C HIS A 277 10.25 2.65 26.64
N ALA A 278 8.95 2.52 26.33
CA ALA A 278 8.45 1.37 25.57
C ALA A 278 9.12 1.24 24.19
N TRP A 279 9.35 2.36 23.51
CA TRP A 279 10.03 2.37 22.22
C TRP A 279 11.47 1.87 22.33
N ILE A 280 12.30 2.39 23.26
CA ILE A 280 13.69 1.95 23.44
C ILE A 280 13.75 0.46 23.76
N LYS A 281 12.87 -0.03 24.63
CA LYS A 281 12.81 -1.43 25.05
C LYS A 281 12.55 -2.39 23.89
N ASN A 282 11.70 -2.01 22.94
CA ASN A 282 11.22 -2.87 21.88
C ASN A 282 11.93 -2.65 20.52
N SER A 283 12.58 -1.51 20.32
CA SER A 283 13.12 -1.10 19.02
C SER A 283 14.46 -1.73 18.67
N PHE A 284 15.33 -1.98 19.67
CA PHE A 284 16.68 -2.49 19.45
C PHE A 284 16.69 -4.03 19.54
N ILE A 285 16.44 -4.72 18.41
CA ILE A 285 16.27 -6.18 18.38
C ILE A 285 17.63 -6.89 18.43
N ALA A 286 18.58 -6.48 17.60
CA ALA A 286 19.91 -7.09 17.47
C ALA A 286 20.94 -6.07 16.97
N GLY A 287 22.23 -6.44 17.02
CA GLY A 287 23.33 -5.60 16.58
C GLY A 287 24.22 -5.14 17.71
N THR A 288 25.14 -4.22 17.41
CA THR A 288 26.10 -3.67 18.38
C THR A 288 26.20 -2.15 18.32
N LEU A 289 26.32 -1.54 19.49
CA LEU A 289 26.71 -0.16 19.69
C LEU A 289 28.21 -0.13 19.96
N GLN A 290 28.95 0.72 19.30
CA GLN A 290 30.40 0.85 19.42
C GLN A 290 30.77 2.31 19.62
N ASP A 291 31.90 2.54 20.31
CA ASP A 291 32.50 3.86 20.51
C ASP A 291 31.52 4.91 21.01
N MET A 292 30.63 4.48 21.95
CA MET A 292 29.67 5.39 22.57
C MET A 292 30.40 6.39 23.46
N LYS A 293 30.14 7.65 23.25
CA LYS A 293 30.66 8.76 24.05
C LYS A 293 29.50 9.60 24.57
N LEU A 294 29.46 9.81 25.85
CA LEU A 294 28.49 10.67 26.53
C LEU A 294 29.22 11.81 27.20
N HIS A 295 28.81 13.04 26.94
CA HIS A 295 29.29 14.24 27.61
C HIS A 295 28.07 14.99 28.15
N ILE A 296 28.10 15.31 29.45
CA ILE A 296 27.07 16.12 30.13
C ILE A 296 27.78 17.17 30.95
N LYS A 297 27.33 18.43 30.85
CA LYS A 297 27.78 19.52 31.68
C LYS A 297 26.59 20.26 32.21
N GLU A 298 26.60 20.47 33.52
CA GLU A 298 25.51 21.12 34.25
C GLU A 298 26.07 22.20 35.19
N ASN A 299 25.36 23.34 35.23
CA ASN A 299 25.61 24.37 36.22
C ASN A 299 24.75 24.06 37.49
N LEU A 300 25.40 23.85 38.63
CA LEU A 300 24.74 23.48 39.86
C LEU A 300 24.24 24.70 40.66
N THR A 301 24.76 25.87 40.35
CA THR A 301 24.43 27.13 41.07
C THR A 301 23.23 27.83 40.44
N THR A 302 23.16 27.86 39.13
CA THR A 302 22.10 28.53 38.38
C THR A 302 21.30 27.54 37.55
N VAL A 303 20.01 27.78 37.39
CA VAL A 303 19.18 27.00 36.49
C VAL A 303 19.53 27.38 35.06
N SER A 304 20.44 26.62 34.44
CA SER A 304 20.81 26.80 33.05
C SER A 304 20.35 25.58 32.22
N ASP A 305 20.37 25.72 30.89
CA ASP A 305 20.15 24.56 30.03
C ASP A 305 21.33 23.58 30.17
N THR A 306 21.05 22.31 30.41
CA THR A 306 22.03 21.24 30.49
C THR A 306 22.64 21.02 29.12
N GLU A 307 23.96 21.14 29.05
CA GLU A 307 24.69 20.71 27.83
C GLU A 307 24.84 19.19 27.83
N MET A 308 24.29 18.52 26.81
CA MET A 308 24.38 17.08 26.68
C MET A 308 24.77 16.70 25.25
N GLN A 309 25.77 15.83 25.12
CA GLN A 309 26.21 15.29 23.83
C GLN A 309 26.35 13.77 23.96
N LEU A 310 25.79 13.04 22.98
CA LEU A 310 25.91 11.58 22.88
C LEU A 310 26.26 11.20 21.45
N SER A 311 27.29 10.42 21.27
CA SER A 311 27.66 9.85 19.98
C SER A 311 27.88 8.35 20.08
N ALA A 312 27.59 7.62 19.01
CA ALA A 312 27.82 6.16 18.91
C ALA A 312 27.96 5.72 17.47
N GLN A 313 28.61 4.56 17.24
CA GLN A 313 28.59 3.82 16.00
C GLN A 313 27.64 2.63 16.12
N LEU A 314 26.68 2.55 15.21
CA LEU A 314 25.72 1.45 15.10
C LEU A 314 26.29 0.44 14.09
N LYS A 315 26.34 -0.83 14.44
CA LYS A 315 26.89 -1.88 13.57
C LYS A 315 25.92 -3.07 13.49
N ALA A 316 25.57 -3.41 12.26
CA ALA A 316 24.63 -4.49 11.94
C ALA A 316 23.35 -4.44 12.79
N LEU A 317 22.84 -3.23 13.04
CA LEU A 317 21.67 -3.04 13.89
C LEU A 317 20.40 -3.55 13.21
N GLU A 318 19.57 -4.27 13.94
CA GLU A 318 18.18 -4.56 13.59
C GLU A 318 17.28 -3.69 14.45
N LEU A 319 16.58 -2.74 13.80
CA LEU A 319 15.80 -1.69 14.45
C LEU A 319 14.34 -1.76 14.04
N LEU A 320 13.45 -2.03 14.99
CA LEU A 320 12.00 -1.89 14.85
C LEU A 320 11.61 -0.47 15.27
N PHE A 321 11.58 0.44 14.32
CA PHE A 321 11.33 1.85 14.60
C PHE A 321 9.84 2.16 14.89
N ASP A 322 8.94 1.30 14.46
CA ASP A 322 7.50 1.36 14.71
C ASP A 322 6.92 -0.06 14.62
N PRO A 323 6.00 -0.48 15.52
CA PRO A 323 5.45 -1.84 15.55
C PRO A 323 4.70 -2.27 14.28
N ASP A 324 4.12 -1.31 13.55
CA ASP A 324 3.33 -1.55 12.35
C ASP A 324 4.20 -1.61 11.08
N TRP A 325 5.50 -1.30 11.21
CA TRP A 325 6.45 -1.29 10.11
C TRP A 325 7.39 -2.50 10.13
N ILE A 326 7.95 -2.82 8.97
CA ILE A 326 9.00 -3.85 8.83
C ILE A 326 10.30 -3.33 9.46
N PRO A 327 11.03 -4.11 10.28
CA PRO A 327 12.26 -3.67 10.90
C PRO A 327 13.37 -3.40 9.87
N LEU A 328 14.16 -2.36 10.11
CA LEU A 328 15.42 -2.12 9.42
C LEU A 328 16.45 -3.16 9.89
N LYS A 329 17.16 -3.78 8.94
CA LYS A 329 18.22 -4.76 9.20
C LYS A 329 19.57 -4.29 8.67
N GLN A 330 20.66 -4.84 9.24
CA GLN A 330 22.02 -4.56 8.83
C GLN A 330 22.35 -3.05 8.80
N LEU A 331 21.72 -2.27 9.68
CA LEU A 331 21.93 -0.82 9.75
C LEU A 331 23.33 -0.52 10.30
N ASN A 332 24.16 0.13 9.48
CA ASN A 332 25.47 0.66 9.86
C ASN A 332 25.41 2.18 9.80
N ALA A 333 25.53 2.85 10.96
CA ALA A 333 25.32 4.27 11.06
C ALA A 333 26.15 4.93 12.16
N SER A 334 26.38 6.25 12.06
CA SER A 334 26.76 7.09 13.19
C SER A 334 25.53 7.72 13.80
N PHE A 335 25.51 7.80 15.12
CA PHE A 335 24.47 8.44 15.92
C PHE A 335 25.10 9.65 16.65
N GLU A 336 24.44 10.79 16.60
CA GLU A 336 24.83 12.02 17.30
C GLU A 336 23.59 12.70 17.91
N PHE A 337 23.72 13.12 19.17
CA PHE A 337 22.74 13.90 19.91
C PHE A 337 23.46 15.05 20.61
N ASP A 338 22.97 16.28 20.47
CA ASP A 338 23.55 17.51 21.01
C ASP A 338 22.70 18.16 22.11
N GLY A 339 21.86 17.37 22.78
CA GLY A 339 20.92 17.86 23.80
C GLY A 339 19.58 18.35 23.24
N LYS A 340 19.54 18.64 21.96
CA LYS A 340 18.35 19.15 21.27
C LYS A 340 18.04 18.38 20.00
N LYS A 341 19.04 18.14 19.20
CA LYS A 341 18.96 17.55 17.88
C LYS A 341 19.53 16.14 17.89
N ILE A 342 18.80 15.19 17.28
CA ILE A 342 19.32 13.86 16.96
C ILE A 342 19.64 13.79 15.49
N THR A 343 20.78 13.25 15.15
CA THR A 343 21.19 12.95 13.77
C THR A 343 21.75 11.53 13.70
N ILE A 344 21.20 10.73 12.77
CA ILE A 344 21.73 9.41 12.44
C ILE A 344 22.11 9.43 10.96
N MET A 345 23.37 9.09 10.65
CA MET A 345 23.87 9.00 9.30
C MET A 345 24.25 7.56 9.01
N ALA A 346 23.43 6.88 8.21
CA ALA A 346 23.70 5.51 7.81
C ALA A 346 24.25 5.44 6.38
N HIS A 347 25.25 4.61 6.19
CA HIS A 347 25.80 4.35 4.87
C HIS A 347 24.94 3.33 4.12
N ASP A 348 24.47 2.31 4.83
CA ASP A 348 23.68 1.20 4.32
C ASP A 348 22.74 0.64 5.39
N ALA A 349 21.60 0.14 4.93
CA ALA A 349 20.63 -0.63 5.69
C ALA A 349 19.82 -1.48 4.73
N LYS A 350 19.14 -2.49 5.25
CA LYS A 350 18.15 -3.28 4.51
C LYS A 350 16.76 -3.14 5.11
N LEU A 351 15.79 -2.88 4.25
CA LEU A 351 14.37 -2.92 4.59
C LEU A 351 13.74 -4.07 3.81
N ASN A 352 13.63 -5.25 4.43
CA ASN A 352 13.38 -6.52 3.75
C ASN A 352 14.44 -6.76 2.66
N ASP A 353 14.06 -6.83 1.38
CA ASP A 353 14.96 -7.01 0.23
C ASP A 353 15.36 -5.69 -0.46
N ILE A 354 15.02 -4.54 0.15
CA ILE A 354 15.37 -3.21 -0.36
C ILE A 354 16.69 -2.76 0.26
N ASP A 355 17.69 -2.53 -0.58
CA ASP A 355 18.95 -1.89 -0.17
C ASP A 355 18.75 -0.37 -0.11
N LEU A 356 18.88 0.17 1.09
CA LEU A 356 18.83 1.60 1.36
C LEU A 356 20.25 2.15 1.50
N LYS A 357 20.53 3.28 0.87
CA LYS A 357 21.82 3.96 0.91
C LYS A 357 21.68 5.41 1.32
N ALA A 358 22.74 5.96 1.93
CA ALA A 358 22.81 7.35 2.34
C ALA A 358 21.58 7.79 3.17
N ILE A 359 21.26 7.00 4.19
CA ILE A 359 20.10 7.26 5.05
C ILE A 359 20.51 8.32 6.07
N LYS A 360 19.70 9.37 6.16
CA LYS A 360 19.80 10.37 7.21
C LYS A 360 18.50 10.39 8.00
N VAL A 361 18.62 10.18 9.31
CA VAL A 361 17.52 10.36 10.27
C VAL A 361 17.81 11.61 11.07
N GLN A 362 16.82 12.47 11.24
CA GLN A 362 16.97 13.72 11.95
C GLN A 362 15.74 14.04 12.78
N ILE A 363 15.95 14.39 14.06
CA ILE A 363 14.98 15.08 14.91
C ILE A 363 15.57 16.44 15.19
N LYS A 364 14.92 17.50 14.77
CA LYS A 364 15.47 18.87 14.86
C LYS A 364 15.46 19.42 16.29
N ASP A 365 14.47 19.01 17.07
CA ASP A 365 14.30 19.47 18.43
C ASP A 365 13.46 18.46 19.22
N VAL A 366 14.09 17.69 20.11
CA VAL A 366 13.40 16.65 20.91
C VAL A 366 12.55 17.22 22.04
N ASN A 367 12.72 18.50 22.35
CA ASN A 367 12.03 19.15 23.46
C ASN A 367 10.70 19.81 23.04
N LYS A 368 10.36 19.80 21.76
CA LYS A 368 9.11 20.34 21.25
C LYS A 368 8.01 19.29 21.23
N GLN A 369 6.80 19.71 21.55
CA GLN A 369 5.63 18.84 21.54
C GLN A 369 5.26 18.33 20.13
N ASP A 370 5.58 19.12 19.09
CA ASP A 370 5.33 18.81 17.67
C ASP A 370 6.57 18.22 16.96
N SER A 371 7.47 17.64 17.73
CA SER A 371 8.69 17.03 17.18
C SER A 371 8.38 15.87 16.25
N LYS A 372 9.21 15.74 15.23
CA LYS A 372 9.08 14.69 14.22
C LYS A 372 10.43 14.09 13.87
N VAL A 373 10.41 12.82 13.56
CA VAL A 373 11.52 12.08 12.96
C VAL A 373 11.45 12.24 11.45
N GLU A 374 12.45 12.86 10.84
CA GLU A 374 12.60 12.95 9.40
C GLU A 374 13.63 11.91 8.94
N VAL A 375 13.23 10.95 8.12
CA VAL A 375 14.10 9.94 7.52
C VAL A 375 14.22 10.22 6.04
N THR A 376 15.42 10.42 5.55
CA THR A 376 15.69 10.56 4.13
C THR A 376 16.67 9.49 3.67
N GLY A 377 16.49 8.96 2.48
CA GLY A 377 17.38 7.92 1.97
C GLY A 377 17.26 7.76 0.45
N LYS A 378 18.19 7.00 -0.11
CA LYS A 378 18.17 6.58 -1.51
C LYS A 378 17.87 5.09 -1.58
N VAL A 379 16.97 4.74 -2.47
CA VAL A 379 16.63 3.36 -2.80
C VAL A 379 17.18 3.00 -4.17
N ASN A 380 17.71 1.79 -4.30
CA ASN A 380 18.07 1.19 -5.58
C ASN A 380 17.82 -0.31 -5.45
N THR A 381 16.76 -0.81 -6.06
CA THR A 381 16.29 -2.18 -5.87
C THR A 381 15.43 -2.63 -7.06
N GLN A 382 14.83 -3.82 -6.96
CA GLN A 382 13.80 -4.27 -7.88
C GLN A 382 12.44 -3.67 -7.51
N SER A 383 11.65 -3.33 -8.50
CA SER A 383 10.33 -2.69 -8.31
C SER A 383 9.37 -3.57 -7.50
N GLU A 384 9.47 -4.89 -7.64
CA GLU A 384 8.69 -5.87 -6.89
C GLU A 384 8.89 -5.71 -5.39
N HIS A 385 10.12 -5.47 -4.93
CA HIS A 385 10.44 -5.28 -3.52
C HIS A 385 9.78 -4.01 -2.96
N VAL A 386 9.77 -2.92 -3.76
CA VAL A 386 9.09 -1.67 -3.38
C VAL A 386 7.57 -1.88 -3.27
N ILE A 387 6.97 -2.55 -4.25
CA ILE A 387 5.53 -2.86 -4.23
C ILE A 387 5.19 -3.74 -3.01
N GLU A 388 5.99 -4.77 -2.73
CA GLU A 388 5.81 -5.65 -1.57
C GLU A 388 5.94 -4.89 -0.25
N PHE A 389 6.93 -4.00 -0.14
CA PHE A 389 7.09 -3.11 1.02
C PHE A 389 5.85 -2.22 1.22
N LEU A 390 5.39 -1.54 0.16
CA LEU A 390 4.22 -0.67 0.25
C LEU A 390 2.93 -1.43 0.64
N LYS A 391 2.77 -2.67 0.17
CA LYS A 391 1.65 -3.53 0.55
C LYS A 391 1.64 -3.92 2.03
N ARG A 392 2.80 -3.94 2.67
CA ARG A 392 2.96 -4.26 4.10
C ARG A 392 3.04 -3.03 4.98
N SER A 393 3.15 -1.84 4.40
CA SER A 393 3.23 -0.58 5.13
C SER A 393 1.86 -0.13 5.62
N PRO A 394 1.74 0.62 6.73
CA PRO A 394 0.49 1.10 7.28
C PRO A 394 -0.05 2.30 6.47
N LEU A 395 -0.34 2.07 5.19
CA LEU A 395 -0.86 3.06 4.26
C LEU A 395 -2.38 3.01 4.19
N ASP A 396 -3.01 4.03 3.61
CA ASP A 396 -4.45 4.07 3.42
C ASP A 396 -4.97 2.88 2.60
N LYS A 397 -6.18 2.43 2.90
CA LYS A 397 -6.84 1.31 2.22
C LYS A 397 -6.91 1.52 0.70
N SER A 398 -7.13 2.74 0.24
CA SER A 398 -7.17 3.10 -1.18
C SER A 398 -5.85 2.84 -1.89
N VAL A 399 -4.71 3.10 -1.21
CA VAL A 399 -3.37 2.81 -1.72
C VAL A 399 -3.16 1.31 -1.86
N HIS A 400 -3.53 0.53 -0.85
CA HIS A 400 -3.44 -0.94 -0.91
C HIS A 400 -4.30 -1.51 -2.04
N GLU A 401 -5.52 -1.00 -2.23
CA GLU A 401 -6.38 -1.39 -3.34
C GLU A 401 -5.76 -1.07 -4.71
N ALA A 402 -5.13 0.09 -4.86
CA ALA A 402 -4.41 0.45 -6.08
C ALA A 402 -3.20 -0.46 -6.34
N LEU A 403 -2.38 -0.70 -5.31
CA LEU A 403 -1.20 -1.56 -5.40
C LEU A 403 -1.55 -3.02 -5.76
N ASN A 404 -2.71 -3.51 -5.34
CA ASN A 404 -3.17 -4.86 -5.70
C ASN A 404 -3.59 -5.01 -7.17
N GLN A 405 -3.80 -3.90 -7.89
CA GLN A 405 -4.12 -3.89 -9.32
C GLN A 405 -2.88 -3.73 -10.21
N ILE A 406 -1.72 -3.48 -9.61
CA ILE A 406 -0.48 -3.15 -10.31
C ILE A 406 0.58 -4.21 -9.99
N ASN A 407 1.27 -4.67 -11.03
CA ASN A 407 2.52 -5.41 -10.89
C ASN A 407 3.58 -4.70 -11.73
N LEU A 408 4.67 -4.30 -11.09
CA LEU A 408 5.79 -3.61 -11.72
C LEU A 408 7.04 -4.44 -11.50
N SER A 409 7.78 -4.75 -12.55
CA SER A 409 9.00 -5.54 -12.50
C SER A 409 10.13 -4.88 -13.24
N GLY A 410 11.34 -4.94 -12.67
CA GLY A 410 12.55 -4.32 -13.16
C GLY A 410 13.19 -3.39 -12.13
N GLU A 411 14.23 -2.67 -12.51
CA GLU A 411 15.00 -1.81 -11.60
C GLU A 411 14.27 -0.51 -11.29
N VAL A 412 14.36 -0.09 -10.03
CA VAL A 412 13.85 1.19 -9.55
C VAL A 412 14.88 1.86 -8.64
N GLY A 413 15.08 3.16 -8.82
CA GLY A 413 15.94 3.98 -7.99
C GLY A 413 15.35 5.33 -7.72
N GLY A 414 15.70 5.95 -6.57
CA GLY A 414 15.21 7.27 -6.24
C GLY A 414 15.42 7.68 -4.79
N ASN A 415 14.65 8.68 -4.37
CA ASN A 415 14.70 9.23 -3.01
C ASN A 415 13.45 8.84 -2.23
N VAL A 416 13.62 8.63 -0.93
CA VAL A 416 12.54 8.35 0.01
C VAL A 416 12.64 9.32 1.17
N VAL A 417 11.53 9.86 1.59
CA VAL A 417 11.36 10.71 2.77
C VAL A 417 10.23 10.16 3.62
N LEU A 418 10.53 9.80 4.86
CA LEU A 418 9.53 9.37 5.84
C LEU A 418 9.53 10.35 6.99
N VAL A 419 8.38 10.91 7.30
CA VAL A 419 8.17 11.83 8.43
C VAL A 419 7.24 11.16 9.43
N ILE A 420 7.75 10.92 10.64
CA ILE A 420 7.04 10.28 11.74
C ILE A 420 6.82 11.33 12.83
N PRO A 421 5.60 11.84 13.00
CA PRO A 421 5.27 12.74 14.11
C PRO A 421 5.35 11.98 15.44
N LEU A 422 5.96 12.60 16.47
CA LEU A 422 6.07 12.00 17.82
C LEU A 422 4.79 12.19 18.66
N ASP A 423 3.82 12.95 18.15
CA ASP A 423 2.53 13.25 18.80
C ASP A 423 1.39 12.31 18.37
N LYS A 424 1.72 11.10 17.90
CA LYS A 424 0.75 10.05 17.45
C LYS A 424 -0.08 10.41 16.21
N LYS A 425 0.29 11.44 15.47
CA LYS A 425 -0.30 11.70 14.15
C LYS A 425 0.19 10.65 13.13
N PRO A 426 -0.57 10.41 12.04
CA PRO A 426 -0.16 9.49 10.99
C PRO A 426 1.21 9.87 10.40
N SER A 427 2.02 8.86 10.12
CA SER A 427 3.29 9.03 9.41
C SER A 427 3.06 9.44 7.95
N ILE A 428 3.95 10.25 7.40
CA ILE A 428 3.92 10.69 6.00
C ILE A 428 5.09 10.04 5.28
N LEU A 429 4.79 9.31 4.22
CA LEU A 429 5.78 8.71 3.33
C LEU A 429 5.74 9.42 1.98
N ASP A 430 6.87 9.99 1.58
CA ASP A 430 7.07 10.58 0.26
C ASP A 430 8.19 9.86 -0.49
N MET A 431 7.97 9.57 -1.77
CA MET A 431 8.96 8.91 -2.63
C MET A 431 8.98 9.53 -4.01
N ASP A 432 10.18 9.82 -4.51
CA ASP A 432 10.46 10.20 -5.88
C ASP A 432 11.34 9.14 -6.52
N LEU A 433 10.75 8.30 -7.36
CA LEU A 433 11.38 7.14 -7.95
C LEU A 433 11.50 7.28 -9.47
N THR A 434 12.49 6.64 -10.03
CA THR A 434 12.66 6.49 -11.48
C THR A 434 12.77 5.01 -11.81
N VAL A 435 11.99 4.58 -12.77
CA VAL A 435 12.03 3.24 -13.35
C VAL A 435 12.51 3.33 -14.79
N LYS A 436 13.29 2.34 -15.23
CA LYS A 436 13.81 2.26 -16.60
C LYS A 436 13.67 0.85 -17.13
N ASN A 437 13.14 0.74 -18.34
CA ASN A 437 12.95 -0.52 -19.03
C ASN A 437 12.18 -1.56 -18.20
N ASN A 438 11.21 -1.10 -17.41
CA ASN A 438 10.41 -1.96 -16.56
C ASN A 438 9.24 -2.57 -17.36
N ARG A 439 8.64 -3.60 -16.78
CA ARG A 439 7.38 -4.17 -17.23
C ARG A 439 6.29 -3.84 -16.22
N LEU A 440 5.31 -3.04 -16.66
CA LEU A 440 4.13 -2.69 -15.88
C LEU A 440 2.94 -3.52 -16.34
N SER A 441 2.30 -4.21 -15.42
CA SER A 441 1.08 -4.97 -15.66
C SER A 441 -0.04 -4.43 -14.78
N VAL A 442 -1.18 -4.10 -15.36
CA VAL A 442 -2.36 -3.55 -14.70
C VAL A 442 -3.56 -4.45 -14.97
N LEU A 443 -4.57 -4.39 -14.09
CA LEU A 443 -5.81 -5.18 -14.20
C LEU A 443 -5.52 -6.69 -14.34
N LYS A 444 -4.72 -7.24 -13.42
CA LYS A 444 -4.33 -8.67 -13.39
C LYS A 444 -3.73 -9.17 -14.72
N GLY A 445 -2.98 -8.33 -15.42
CA GLY A 445 -2.32 -8.69 -16.67
C GLY A 445 -3.12 -8.37 -17.94
N THR A 446 -4.28 -7.78 -17.83
CA THR A 446 -5.08 -7.38 -19.02
C THR A 446 -4.38 -6.29 -19.83
N ILE A 447 -3.70 -5.36 -19.17
CA ILE A 447 -2.88 -4.33 -19.82
C ILE A 447 -1.43 -4.55 -19.39
N VAL A 448 -0.57 -4.79 -20.36
CA VAL A 448 0.87 -4.95 -20.16
C VAL A 448 1.59 -3.86 -20.91
N VAL A 449 2.43 -3.12 -20.20
CA VAL A 449 3.32 -2.09 -20.72
C VAL A 449 4.74 -2.65 -20.65
N GLU A 450 5.37 -2.79 -21.77
CA GLU A 450 6.78 -3.17 -21.89
C GLU A 450 7.64 -1.92 -22.07
N ASN A 451 8.92 -2.01 -21.69
CA ASN A 451 9.88 -0.91 -21.74
C ASN A 451 9.36 0.36 -21.08
N TYR A 452 8.80 0.18 -19.88
CA TYR A 452 8.22 1.30 -19.11
C TYR A 452 9.31 2.13 -18.47
N ASP A 453 9.49 3.34 -18.97
CA ASP A 453 10.38 4.38 -18.43
C ASP A 453 9.54 5.47 -17.80
N SER A 454 9.68 5.70 -16.51
CA SER A 454 8.82 6.66 -15.81
C SER A 454 9.50 7.29 -14.59
N LYS A 455 9.04 8.49 -14.26
CA LYS A 455 9.19 9.08 -12.94
C LYS A 455 7.91 8.79 -12.15
N LEU A 456 8.07 8.11 -11.02
CA LEU A 456 7.01 7.77 -10.10
C LEU A 456 7.15 8.65 -8.87
N ALA A 457 6.07 9.23 -8.40
CA ALA A 457 6.03 9.95 -7.14
C ALA A 457 4.91 9.38 -6.26
N PHE A 458 5.20 9.23 -4.99
CA PHE A 458 4.23 8.90 -3.95
C PHE A 458 4.27 10.02 -2.92
N HIS A 459 3.26 10.86 -2.88
CA HIS A 459 3.14 12.00 -1.97
C HIS A 459 1.72 12.09 -1.42
N HIS A 460 1.58 12.36 -0.13
CA HIS A 460 0.28 12.53 0.54
C HIS A 460 -0.70 11.37 0.27
N ASN A 461 -0.22 10.13 0.32
CA ASN A 461 -0.99 8.93 0.01
C ASN A 461 -1.53 8.87 -1.44
N GLU A 462 -0.92 9.61 -2.36
CA GLU A 462 -1.28 9.60 -3.78
C GLU A 462 -0.10 9.14 -4.63
N ILE A 463 -0.35 8.18 -5.52
CA ILE A 463 0.63 7.72 -6.50
C ILE A 463 0.45 8.52 -7.78
N THR A 464 1.51 9.17 -8.25
CA THR A 464 1.55 9.82 -9.55
C THR A 464 2.69 9.27 -10.39
N SER A 465 2.53 9.31 -11.71
CA SER A 465 3.56 8.85 -12.63
C SER A 465 3.47 9.59 -13.94
N LYS A 466 4.62 9.82 -14.56
CA LYS A 466 4.72 10.32 -15.93
C LYS A 466 5.89 9.68 -16.64
N GLY A 467 5.62 9.00 -17.73
CA GLY A 467 6.63 8.25 -18.46
C GLY A 467 6.14 7.76 -19.81
N THR A 468 6.87 6.83 -20.40
CA THR A 468 6.60 6.22 -21.70
C THR A 468 6.71 4.71 -21.60
N GLY A 469 6.04 4.00 -22.51
CA GLY A 469 6.13 2.55 -22.61
C GLY A 469 5.39 2.02 -23.81
N ASN A 470 5.53 0.72 -24.09
CA ASN A 470 4.92 0.08 -25.22
C ASN A 470 3.76 -0.81 -24.78
N ILE A 471 2.58 -0.59 -25.35
CA ILE A 471 1.42 -1.49 -25.21
C ILE A 471 1.26 -2.21 -26.55
N ARG A 472 1.45 -3.52 -26.58
CA ARG A 472 1.41 -4.31 -27.82
C ARG A 472 2.30 -3.73 -28.93
N SER A 473 3.54 -3.36 -28.60
CA SER A 473 4.52 -2.71 -29.48
C SER A 473 4.16 -1.32 -29.98
N ILE A 474 3.05 -0.71 -29.52
CA ILE A 474 2.69 0.67 -29.81
C ILE A 474 3.19 1.56 -28.69
N PRO A 475 3.97 2.62 -28.98
CA PRO A 475 4.45 3.54 -27.96
C PRO A 475 3.34 4.44 -27.43
N PHE A 476 3.31 4.63 -26.10
CA PHE A 476 2.40 5.52 -25.38
C PHE A 476 3.15 6.40 -24.42
N ASP A 477 2.72 7.63 -24.29
CA ASP A 477 2.93 8.47 -23.11
C ASP A 477 1.93 8.03 -22.05
N ILE A 478 2.42 7.79 -20.83
CA ILE A 478 1.63 7.22 -19.75
C ILE A 478 1.69 8.15 -18.55
N SER A 479 0.55 8.59 -18.06
CA SER A 479 0.44 9.38 -16.84
C SER A 479 -0.52 8.74 -15.85
N VAL A 480 -0.09 8.58 -14.61
CA VAL A 480 -0.91 8.08 -13.51
C VAL A 480 -1.30 9.25 -12.63
N ASN A 481 -2.59 9.36 -12.28
CA ASN A 481 -3.18 10.44 -11.49
C ASN A 481 -2.78 11.84 -11.99
N PRO A 482 -3.01 12.16 -13.27
CA PRO A 482 -2.59 13.44 -13.82
C PRO A 482 -3.30 14.61 -13.13
N SER A 483 -2.54 15.64 -12.71
CA SER A 483 -3.04 16.77 -11.92
C SER A 483 -4.05 17.65 -12.64
N ASN A 484 -4.10 17.59 -13.98
CA ASN A 484 -5.00 18.37 -14.82
C ASN A 484 -6.45 17.86 -14.89
N ARG A 485 -6.73 16.71 -14.27
CA ARG A 485 -8.06 16.10 -14.19
C ARG A 485 -8.55 15.97 -12.76
N SER A 486 -8.58 17.08 -12.02
CA SER A 486 -9.04 17.14 -10.62
C SER A 486 -10.56 17.10 -10.45
N ASP A 487 -11.33 17.03 -11.52
CA ASP A 487 -12.79 17.19 -11.49
C ASP A 487 -13.53 16.02 -10.83
N ASP A 488 -12.91 14.83 -10.78
CA ASP A 488 -13.47 13.66 -10.11
C ASP A 488 -12.78 13.39 -8.76
N LYS A 489 -13.23 14.10 -7.74
CA LYS A 489 -12.76 13.92 -6.34
C LYS A 489 -13.06 12.55 -5.74
N THR A 490 -13.86 11.74 -6.43
CA THR A 490 -14.25 10.41 -5.94
C THR A 490 -13.37 9.28 -6.48
N ARG A 491 -12.44 9.59 -7.38
CA ARG A 491 -11.53 8.58 -7.95
C ARG A 491 -10.53 8.08 -6.91
N ILE A 492 -10.25 6.78 -6.90
CA ILE A 492 -9.12 6.18 -6.18
C ILE A 492 -7.84 6.32 -7.00
N PHE A 493 -7.95 6.13 -8.33
CA PHE A 493 -6.80 6.03 -9.22
C PHE A 493 -7.21 6.38 -10.65
N GLY A 494 -6.34 7.06 -11.41
CA GLY A 494 -6.55 7.40 -12.80
C GLY A 494 -5.30 7.19 -13.65
N VAL A 495 -5.47 6.70 -14.88
CA VAL A 495 -4.38 6.53 -15.86
C VAL A 495 -4.78 7.19 -17.17
N GLU A 496 -3.89 8.00 -17.72
CA GLU A 496 -4.00 8.57 -19.05
C GLU A 496 -2.92 7.97 -19.96
N LEU A 497 -3.34 7.50 -21.10
CA LEU A 497 -2.47 6.94 -22.14
C LEU A 497 -2.65 7.78 -23.41
N MET A 498 -1.55 8.25 -24.02
CA MET A 498 -1.58 8.96 -25.28
C MET A 498 -0.56 8.39 -26.24
N ASN A 499 -0.91 8.25 -27.52
CA ASN A 499 0.05 7.84 -28.54
C ASN A 499 0.25 8.93 -29.61
N SER A 500 1.24 8.77 -30.44
CA SER A 500 1.58 9.69 -31.52
C SER A 500 0.49 9.81 -32.60
N SER A 501 -0.42 8.84 -32.74
CA SER A 501 -1.55 8.89 -33.67
C SER A 501 -2.74 9.69 -33.14
N GLY A 502 -2.65 10.23 -31.93
CA GLY A 502 -3.67 11.05 -31.29
C GLY A 502 -4.76 10.26 -30.54
N LEU A 503 -4.56 8.97 -30.31
CA LEU A 503 -5.40 8.19 -29.42
C LEU A 503 -5.11 8.59 -27.98
N LYS A 504 -6.14 8.97 -27.25
CA LYS A 504 -6.13 9.22 -25.81
C LYS A 504 -7.06 8.25 -25.13
N LEU A 505 -6.57 7.59 -24.09
CA LEU A 505 -7.35 6.73 -23.22
C LEU A 505 -7.21 7.26 -21.79
N TYR A 506 -8.33 7.50 -21.13
CA TYR A 506 -8.34 7.86 -19.73
C TYR A 506 -9.11 6.81 -18.95
N ILE A 507 -8.49 6.20 -17.95
CA ILE A 507 -9.04 5.08 -17.17
C ILE A 507 -9.03 5.46 -15.70
N ILE A 508 -10.17 5.34 -15.05
CA ILE A 508 -10.37 5.73 -13.64
C ILE A 508 -10.86 4.52 -12.84
N LYS A 509 -10.28 4.32 -11.66
CA LYS A 509 -10.77 3.41 -10.63
C LYS A 509 -11.65 4.16 -9.65
N HIS A 510 -12.87 3.68 -9.44
CA HIS A 510 -13.82 4.24 -8.48
C HIS A 510 -13.91 3.42 -7.19
N PRO A 511 -14.43 4.02 -6.08
CA PRO A 511 -14.66 3.32 -4.81
C PRO A 511 -15.61 2.13 -4.88
N ASP A 512 -16.55 2.14 -5.84
CA ASP A 512 -17.47 1.04 -6.13
C ASP A 512 -16.80 -0.15 -6.83
N GLN A 513 -15.47 -0.12 -6.90
CA GLN A 513 -14.62 -1.10 -7.57
C GLN A 513 -14.76 -1.12 -9.10
N SER A 514 -15.56 -0.27 -9.71
CA SER A 514 -15.64 -0.13 -11.15
C SER A 514 -14.44 0.59 -11.73
N TRP A 515 -14.11 0.26 -12.98
CA TRP A 515 -13.19 1.01 -13.82
C TRP A 515 -13.98 1.72 -14.90
N ARG A 516 -13.73 3.00 -15.07
CA ARG A 516 -14.37 3.81 -16.12
C ARG A 516 -13.29 4.32 -17.05
N GLY A 517 -13.50 4.13 -18.35
CA GLY A 517 -12.58 4.52 -19.41
C GLY A 517 -13.23 5.49 -20.37
N GLU A 518 -12.50 6.51 -20.77
CA GLU A 518 -12.84 7.43 -21.87
C GLU A 518 -11.85 7.18 -23.02
N ILE A 519 -12.38 6.97 -24.22
CA ILE A 519 -11.60 6.83 -25.44
C ILE A 519 -11.83 8.07 -26.29
N ASP A 520 -10.77 8.75 -26.66
CA ASP A 520 -10.82 9.90 -27.56
C ASP A 520 -9.74 9.79 -28.64
N SER A 521 -10.19 9.65 -29.88
CA SER A 521 -9.34 9.71 -31.05
C SER A 521 -10.09 10.30 -32.25
N LYS A 522 -9.41 10.51 -33.35
CA LYS A 522 -10.07 10.94 -34.61
C LYS A 522 -11.07 9.91 -35.11
N SER A 523 -10.80 8.63 -34.87
CA SER A 523 -11.55 7.51 -35.44
C SER A 523 -12.55 6.87 -34.49
N VAL A 524 -12.28 6.92 -33.17
CA VAL A 524 -13.12 6.28 -32.16
C VAL A 524 -13.22 7.19 -30.93
N LYS A 525 -14.44 7.43 -30.45
CA LYS A 525 -14.73 8.13 -29.21
C LYS A 525 -15.79 7.37 -28.43
N GLY A 526 -15.74 7.47 -27.09
CA GLY A 526 -16.78 6.92 -26.23
C GLY A 526 -16.28 6.50 -24.87
N ASN A 527 -17.13 5.81 -24.12
CA ASN A 527 -16.89 5.42 -22.74
C ASN A 527 -16.94 3.90 -22.57
N VAL A 528 -16.10 3.42 -21.64
CA VAL A 528 -16.02 2.01 -21.25
C VAL A 528 -16.17 1.93 -19.73
N ILE A 529 -17.02 1.04 -19.24
CA ILE A 529 -17.11 0.74 -17.81
C ILE A 529 -16.80 -0.73 -17.62
N VAL A 530 -15.87 -1.03 -16.72
CA VAL A 530 -15.52 -2.40 -16.35
C VAL A 530 -15.85 -2.61 -14.88
N ILE A 531 -16.74 -3.53 -14.59
CA ILE A 531 -17.18 -3.89 -13.24
C ILE A 531 -16.60 -5.27 -12.92
N PRO A 532 -15.65 -5.41 -11.98
CA PRO A 532 -15.11 -6.70 -11.58
C PRO A 532 -16.21 -7.62 -11.01
N ASN A 533 -16.09 -8.92 -11.26
CA ASN A 533 -16.96 -9.94 -10.71
C ASN A 533 -16.13 -11.00 -9.96
N LYS A 534 -16.73 -11.65 -8.96
CA LYS A 534 -16.11 -12.71 -8.14
C LYS A 534 -15.66 -13.94 -8.94
N GLU A 535 -16.24 -14.16 -10.12
CA GLU A 535 -15.96 -15.30 -11.02
C GLU A 535 -14.83 -15.03 -12.02
N ASP A 536 -14.04 -13.97 -11.86
CA ASP A 536 -13.02 -13.51 -12.82
C ASP A 536 -13.56 -13.24 -14.25
N MET A 537 -14.86 -12.99 -14.38
CA MET A 537 -15.54 -12.58 -15.62
C MET A 537 -16.14 -11.19 -15.45
N PRO A 538 -15.40 -10.10 -15.69
CA PRO A 538 -15.91 -8.75 -15.50
C PRO A 538 -17.08 -8.43 -16.44
N TYR A 539 -17.97 -7.54 -15.98
CA TYR A 539 -18.95 -6.92 -16.84
C TYR A 539 -18.35 -5.69 -17.49
N VAL A 540 -18.26 -5.70 -18.82
CA VAL A 540 -17.75 -4.59 -19.63
C VAL A 540 -18.91 -3.91 -20.34
N GLN A 541 -19.06 -2.60 -20.16
CA GLN A 541 -20.08 -1.80 -20.81
C GLN A 541 -19.40 -0.80 -21.77
N LEU A 542 -19.81 -0.80 -23.02
CA LEU A 542 -19.43 0.18 -24.04
C LEU A 542 -20.58 1.17 -24.21
N LEU A 543 -20.32 2.45 -23.95
CA LEU A 543 -21.33 3.50 -23.90
C LEU A 543 -20.98 4.61 -24.89
N ASP A 544 -21.95 4.97 -25.75
CA ASP A 544 -21.84 6.09 -26.70
C ASP A 544 -20.55 6.00 -27.58
N ILE A 545 -20.18 4.78 -27.96
CA ILE A 545 -19.02 4.55 -28.83
C ILE A 545 -19.35 5.05 -30.24
N ARG A 546 -18.58 5.97 -30.74
CA ARG A 546 -18.69 6.51 -32.11
C ARG A 546 -17.46 6.16 -32.91
N VAL A 547 -17.65 5.36 -33.94
CA VAL A 547 -16.65 4.99 -34.94
C VAL A 547 -16.94 5.76 -36.20
N THR A 548 -16.01 6.60 -36.67
CA THR A 548 -16.24 7.50 -37.82
C THR A 548 -16.30 6.75 -39.14
N THR A 549 -15.49 5.68 -39.29
CA THR A 549 -15.55 4.80 -40.45
C THR A 549 -15.15 3.36 -40.03
N LEU A 550 -15.75 2.34 -40.69
CA LEU A 550 -15.33 0.96 -40.45
C LEU A 550 -13.87 0.72 -40.85
N ASP A 551 -13.36 1.45 -41.86
CA ASP A 551 -11.98 1.37 -42.29
C ASP A 551 -11.01 1.91 -41.18
N ALA A 552 -11.46 2.75 -40.30
CA ALA A 552 -10.68 3.23 -39.16
C ALA A 552 -10.36 2.16 -38.12
N ILE A 553 -11.19 1.08 -38.07
CA ILE A 553 -10.98 -0.10 -37.23
C ILE A 553 -10.35 -1.24 -37.97
N LYS A 554 -10.33 -1.22 -39.31
CA LYS A 554 -9.61 -2.17 -40.13
C LYS A 554 -8.12 -1.81 -40.12
N GLY A 555 -7.35 -2.53 -39.34
CA GLY A 555 -5.88 -2.41 -39.28
C GLY A 555 -5.27 -3.79 -39.17
N ASP A 556 -3.98 -3.89 -39.48
CA ASP A 556 -3.19 -5.11 -39.18
C ASP A 556 -2.98 -5.27 -37.65
N TRP A 557 -4.10 -5.25 -36.93
CA TRP A 557 -4.09 -5.51 -35.49
C TRP A 557 -3.69 -6.98 -35.31
N LYS A 558 -2.48 -7.21 -34.84
CA LYS A 558 -2.02 -8.57 -34.46
C LYS A 558 -2.72 -9.00 -33.16
N ILE A 559 -4.06 -8.99 -33.19
CA ILE A 559 -4.90 -9.42 -32.07
C ILE A 559 -5.15 -10.92 -32.25
N SER A 560 -5.02 -11.66 -31.18
CA SER A 560 -5.32 -13.09 -31.10
C SER A 560 -6.53 -13.34 -30.20
N PRO A 561 -7.22 -14.47 -30.30
CA PRO A 561 -8.29 -14.82 -29.37
C PRO A 561 -7.90 -14.76 -27.91
N GLN A 562 -6.64 -15.04 -27.59
CA GLN A 562 -6.09 -15.04 -26.22
C GLN A 562 -5.94 -13.63 -25.64
N ASP A 563 -5.96 -12.60 -26.49
CA ASP A 563 -5.89 -11.20 -26.04
C ASP A 563 -7.22 -10.70 -25.46
N PHE A 564 -8.30 -11.45 -25.63
CA PHE A 564 -9.60 -11.12 -25.06
C PHE A 564 -9.76 -11.76 -23.69
N PRO A 565 -10.05 -10.98 -22.64
CA PRO A 565 -10.42 -11.54 -21.35
C PRO A 565 -11.79 -12.22 -21.44
N ASN A 566 -12.03 -13.19 -20.56
CA ASN A 566 -13.37 -13.69 -20.34
C ASN A 566 -14.23 -12.57 -19.76
N MET A 567 -15.37 -12.23 -20.39
CA MET A 567 -16.20 -11.10 -19.94
C MET A 567 -17.66 -11.20 -20.39
N TYR A 568 -18.52 -10.49 -19.68
CA TYR A 568 -19.85 -10.14 -20.15
C TYR A 568 -19.78 -8.74 -20.77
N LEU A 569 -20.04 -8.63 -22.06
CA LEU A 569 -20.02 -7.36 -22.79
C LEU A 569 -21.44 -6.85 -23.01
N LYS A 570 -21.70 -5.61 -22.56
CA LYS A 570 -22.92 -4.86 -22.82
C LYS A 570 -22.59 -3.63 -23.67
N THR A 571 -23.37 -3.37 -24.72
CA THR A 571 -23.24 -2.14 -25.52
C THR A 571 -24.47 -1.29 -25.41
N LYS A 572 -24.27 0.04 -25.42
CA LYS A 572 -25.36 1.01 -25.48
C LYS A 572 -24.90 2.24 -26.26
N GLY A 573 -25.70 2.58 -27.31
CA GLY A 573 -25.39 3.78 -28.10
C GLY A 573 -24.14 3.63 -28.97
N ILE A 574 -24.00 2.52 -29.71
CA ILE A 574 -22.87 2.32 -30.63
C ILE A 574 -23.22 2.89 -32.00
N TYR A 575 -22.39 3.80 -32.51
CA TYR A 575 -22.52 4.43 -33.81
C TYR A 575 -21.33 4.04 -34.70
N VAL A 576 -21.63 3.57 -35.91
CA VAL A 576 -20.62 3.22 -36.93
C VAL A 576 -21.04 3.89 -38.24
N ASP A 577 -20.15 4.70 -38.84
CA ASP A 577 -20.44 5.49 -40.05
C ASP A 577 -21.76 6.31 -39.93
N GLY A 578 -22.02 6.84 -38.73
CA GLY A 578 -23.23 7.59 -38.42
C GLY A 578 -24.50 6.74 -38.19
N ASN A 579 -24.45 5.43 -38.41
CA ASN A 579 -25.57 4.52 -38.17
C ASN A 579 -25.51 3.99 -36.74
N ILE A 580 -26.62 3.98 -36.04
CA ILE A 580 -26.74 3.41 -34.70
C ILE A 580 -26.93 1.89 -34.81
N LEU A 581 -26.10 1.14 -34.09
CA LEU A 581 -26.24 -0.30 -33.94
C LEU A 581 -27.18 -0.67 -32.79
N PRO A 582 -27.82 -1.84 -32.82
CA PRO A 582 -28.62 -2.34 -31.70
C PRO A 582 -27.78 -2.47 -30.43
N ASP A 583 -28.37 -2.15 -29.30
CA ASP A 583 -27.76 -2.42 -27.99
C ASP A 583 -27.78 -3.93 -27.73
N LEU A 584 -26.67 -4.48 -27.27
CA LEU A 584 -26.52 -5.91 -27.08
C LEU A 584 -25.84 -6.29 -25.77
N ASN A 585 -26.14 -7.51 -25.29
CA ASN A 585 -25.43 -8.20 -24.23
C ASN A 585 -24.85 -9.49 -24.81
N VAL A 586 -23.59 -9.79 -24.50
CA VAL A 586 -22.91 -11.00 -25.01
C VAL A 586 -21.91 -11.52 -23.98
N LYS A 587 -21.77 -12.84 -23.91
CA LYS A 587 -20.73 -13.51 -23.13
C LYS A 587 -19.56 -13.86 -24.06
N LEU A 588 -18.37 -13.36 -23.73
CA LEU A 588 -17.12 -13.66 -24.43
C LEU A 588 -16.25 -14.56 -23.56
N THR A 589 -15.76 -15.66 -24.13
CA THR A 589 -14.89 -16.60 -23.42
C THR A 589 -13.71 -16.97 -24.34
N SER A 590 -12.50 -16.78 -23.85
CA SER A 590 -11.27 -17.14 -24.55
C SER A 590 -10.70 -18.42 -23.94
N LYS A 591 -10.62 -19.50 -24.73
CA LYS A 591 -10.06 -20.77 -24.30
C LYS A 591 -9.36 -21.46 -25.50
N ASP A 592 -8.20 -22.05 -25.26
CA ASP A 592 -7.49 -22.89 -26.24
C ASP A 592 -7.32 -22.24 -27.64
N LYS A 593 -6.94 -20.96 -27.66
CA LYS A 593 -6.82 -20.14 -28.88
C LYS A 593 -8.14 -19.89 -29.62
N LEU A 594 -9.26 -20.11 -28.98
CA LEU A 594 -10.59 -19.87 -29.53
C LEU A 594 -11.31 -18.80 -28.71
N LEU A 595 -11.77 -17.73 -29.32
CA LEU A 595 -12.74 -16.80 -28.74
C LEU A 595 -14.13 -17.33 -29.05
N VAL A 596 -14.89 -17.62 -28.01
CA VAL A 596 -16.27 -18.06 -28.08
C VAL A 596 -17.20 -16.89 -27.72
N ILE A 597 -18.24 -16.70 -28.52
CA ILE A 597 -19.25 -15.65 -28.37
C ILE A 597 -20.57 -16.37 -28.11
N ASP A 598 -21.05 -16.29 -26.87
CA ASP A 598 -22.26 -16.97 -26.42
C ASP A 598 -23.31 -15.99 -25.89
N ASN A 599 -24.57 -16.42 -25.85
CA ASN A 599 -25.67 -15.70 -25.24
C ASN A 599 -25.81 -14.23 -25.70
N LEU A 600 -25.69 -13.99 -27.01
CA LEU A 600 -25.96 -12.67 -27.55
C LEU A 600 -27.45 -12.38 -27.42
N GLN A 601 -27.75 -11.28 -26.73
CA GLN A 601 -29.09 -10.75 -26.56
C GLN A 601 -29.13 -9.28 -27.01
N PHE A 602 -30.19 -8.88 -27.69
CA PHE A 602 -30.41 -7.47 -28.01
C PHE A 602 -31.24 -6.84 -26.94
N GLU A 603 -30.84 -5.68 -26.40
CA GLU A 603 -31.57 -5.00 -25.33
C GLU A 603 -32.93 -4.50 -25.80
N GLY A 604 -33.98 -4.76 -25.01
CA GLY A 604 -35.36 -4.39 -25.36
C GLY A 604 -36.05 -5.31 -26.39
N ILE A 605 -35.39 -6.37 -26.81
CA ILE A 605 -36.03 -7.46 -27.54
C ILE A 605 -36.49 -8.50 -26.52
N GLU A 606 -37.66 -8.37 -25.97
CA GLU A 606 -38.38 -9.44 -25.28
C GLU A 606 -38.83 -10.48 -26.34
N VAL A 607 -37.87 -11.29 -26.76
CA VAL A 607 -38.16 -12.55 -27.42
C VAL A 607 -38.23 -13.55 -26.29
N ASP A 608 -39.34 -14.33 -26.23
CA ASP A 608 -39.44 -15.45 -25.28
C ASP A 608 -38.07 -16.15 -25.14
N ASP A 609 -37.45 -16.17 -23.94
CA ASP A 609 -36.04 -16.53 -23.66
C ASP A 609 -35.57 -17.85 -24.30
N LYS A 610 -36.46 -18.63 -24.87
CA LYS A 610 -36.15 -19.86 -25.55
C LYS A 610 -35.85 -19.71 -27.04
N ILE A 611 -35.92 -18.50 -27.61
CA ILE A 611 -36.09 -18.30 -29.06
C ILE A 611 -34.97 -17.57 -29.77
N LEU A 612 -34.09 -16.78 -29.08
CA LEU A 612 -32.90 -16.22 -29.69
C LEU A 612 -31.65 -16.95 -29.15
N LYS A 613 -31.06 -17.76 -29.97
CA LYS A 613 -29.78 -18.42 -29.69
C LYS A 613 -28.75 -17.87 -30.65
N PHE A 614 -27.71 -17.26 -30.11
CA PHE A 614 -26.57 -16.84 -30.90
C PHE A 614 -25.30 -17.53 -30.39
N GLN A 615 -24.51 -18.10 -31.30
CA GLN A 615 -23.21 -18.65 -31.00
C GLN A 615 -22.21 -18.16 -32.04
N GLY A 616 -21.07 -17.78 -31.60
CA GLY A 616 -19.98 -17.34 -32.46
C GLY A 616 -18.64 -17.89 -31.98
N SER A 617 -17.70 -18.00 -32.90
CA SER A 617 -16.33 -18.35 -32.57
C SER A 617 -15.35 -17.75 -33.57
N TRP A 618 -14.16 -17.44 -33.03
CA TRP A 618 -13.02 -16.97 -33.81
C TRP A 618 -11.74 -17.63 -33.31
N ASP A 619 -10.99 -18.26 -34.28
CA ASP A 619 -9.76 -19.00 -33.97
C ASP A 619 -8.47 -18.23 -34.31
N GLY A 620 -8.57 -16.91 -34.54
CA GLY A 620 -7.47 -16.07 -35.00
C GLY A 620 -7.39 -15.92 -36.51
N SER A 621 -7.96 -16.88 -37.28
CA SER A 621 -7.95 -16.87 -38.75
C SER A 621 -9.35 -16.92 -39.32
N LYS A 622 -10.27 -17.60 -38.67
CA LYS A 622 -11.62 -17.88 -39.15
C LYS A 622 -12.68 -17.53 -38.15
N THR A 623 -13.68 -16.75 -38.56
CA THR A 623 -14.89 -16.46 -37.82
C THR A 623 -16.04 -17.34 -38.24
N LYS A 624 -16.80 -17.89 -37.31
CA LYS A 624 -18.07 -18.60 -37.51
C LYS A 624 -19.12 -17.99 -36.63
N LEU A 625 -20.30 -17.71 -37.16
CA LEU A 625 -21.46 -17.21 -36.47
C LEU A 625 -22.67 -18.09 -36.78
N HIS A 626 -23.49 -18.37 -35.78
CA HIS A 626 -24.75 -19.10 -35.93
C HIS A 626 -25.82 -18.43 -35.08
N ALA A 627 -26.93 -18.08 -35.69
CA ALA A 627 -28.04 -17.42 -35.04
C ALA A 627 -29.37 -18.12 -35.36
N LYS A 628 -30.13 -18.45 -34.33
CA LYS A 628 -31.50 -18.90 -34.43
C LYS A 628 -32.42 -17.90 -33.71
N ALA A 629 -33.43 -17.43 -34.39
CA ALA A 629 -34.41 -16.54 -33.83
C ALA A 629 -35.86 -16.99 -34.22
N LYS A 630 -36.75 -17.01 -33.26
CA LYS A 630 -38.14 -17.33 -33.47
C LYS A 630 -39.01 -16.40 -32.61
N GLY A 631 -40.05 -15.84 -33.19
CA GLY A 631 -40.94 -14.93 -32.44
C GLY A 631 -42.13 -14.45 -33.19
N LYS A 632 -42.94 -13.59 -32.57
CA LYS A 632 -44.03 -12.83 -33.17
C LYS A 632 -43.63 -11.37 -33.30
N GLY A 633 -44.21 -10.62 -34.26
CA GLY A 633 -43.88 -9.21 -34.43
C GLY A 633 -42.55 -9.00 -35.18
N LEU A 634 -42.39 -9.54 -36.37
CA LEU A 634 -41.18 -9.36 -37.20
C LEU A 634 -40.81 -7.87 -37.38
N ALA A 635 -41.83 -7.00 -37.53
CA ALA A 635 -41.62 -5.60 -37.74
C ALA A 635 -40.92 -4.95 -36.50
N GLU A 636 -41.41 -5.21 -35.30
CA GLU A 636 -40.81 -4.73 -34.05
C GLU A 636 -39.42 -5.32 -33.84
N PHE A 637 -39.21 -6.60 -34.19
CA PHE A 637 -37.90 -7.25 -34.16
C PHE A 637 -36.91 -6.55 -35.07
N LEU A 638 -37.27 -6.27 -36.34
CA LEU A 638 -36.43 -5.57 -37.33
C LEU A 638 -36.16 -4.11 -36.88
N GLN A 639 -37.15 -3.42 -36.32
CA GLN A 639 -37.02 -2.08 -35.80
C GLN A 639 -36.01 -2.00 -34.65
N LYS A 640 -36.07 -2.94 -33.74
CA LYS A 640 -35.13 -3.05 -32.63
C LYS A 640 -33.71 -3.35 -33.11
N LEU A 641 -33.56 -4.11 -34.22
CA LEU A 641 -32.30 -4.28 -34.88
C LEU A 641 -31.84 -3.07 -35.74
N LYS A 642 -32.60 -1.95 -35.64
CA LYS A 642 -32.32 -0.73 -36.42
C LYS A 642 -32.38 -0.93 -37.94
N VAL A 643 -33.07 -1.98 -38.41
CA VAL A 643 -33.32 -2.23 -39.81
C VAL A 643 -34.55 -1.41 -40.22
N LYS A 644 -34.48 -0.67 -41.34
CA LYS A 644 -35.61 0.06 -41.86
C LYS A 644 -36.74 -0.89 -42.21
N GLU A 645 -37.89 -0.66 -41.61
CA GLU A 645 -39.05 -1.54 -41.74
C GLU A 645 -39.73 -1.38 -43.10
N LYS A 646 -39.94 -2.52 -43.76
CA LYS A 646 -40.80 -2.64 -44.95
C LYS A 646 -41.87 -3.75 -44.76
N ILE A 647 -41.96 -4.27 -43.54
CA ILE A 647 -42.85 -5.37 -43.15
C ILE A 647 -43.58 -5.00 -41.90
N MET A 648 -44.88 -5.29 -41.84
CA MET A 648 -45.69 -5.14 -40.62
C MET A 648 -46.19 -6.51 -40.15
N GLY A 649 -46.23 -6.73 -38.81
CA GLY A 649 -46.67 -7.99 -38.22
C GLY A 649 -45.74 -9.19 -38.53
N GLY A 650 -46.25 -10.39 -38.48
CA GLY A 650 -45.54 -11.62 -38.88
C GLY A 650 -44.98 -12.43 -37.74
N GLU A 651 -45.13 -13.74 -37.80
CA GLU A 651 -44.38 -14.68 -36.98
C GLU A 651 -43.14 -15.06 -37.77
N PHE A 652 -41.98 -15.18 -37.14
CA PHE A 652 -40.71 -15.49 -37.85
C PHE A 652 -39.96 -16.64 -37.19
N ASN A 653 -39.20 -17.37 -38.01
CA ASN A 653 -38.24 -18.36 -37.58
C ASN A 653 -37.03 -18.29 -38.53
N PHE A 654 -35.88 -17.89 -37.98
CA PHE A 654 -34.62 -17.71 -38.70
C PHE A 654 -33.59 -18.70 -38.20
N ASP A 655 -32.87 -19.33 -39.09
CA ASP A 655 -31.65 -20.11 -38.84
C ASP A 655 -30.55 -19.60 -39.78
N ILE A 656 -29.57 -18.87 -39.24
CA ILE A 656 -28.56 -18.17 -40.04
C ILE A 656 -27.18 -18.65 -39.60
N SER A 657 -26.41 -19.12 -40.58
CA SER A 657 -25.00 -19.47 -40.35
C SER A 657 -24.10 -18.67 -41.28
N LEU A 658 -23.08 -18.03 -40.73
CA LEU A 658 -22.10 -17.24 -41.44
C LEU A 658 -20.68 -17.72 -41.10
N ALA A 659 -19.76 -17.69 -42.04
CA ALA A 659 -18.33 -17.92 -41.81
C ALA A 659 -17.49 -17.11 -42.78
N CYS A 660 -16.34 -16.63 -42.31
CA CYS A 660 -15.30 -16.02 -43.17
C CYS A 660 -13.91 -16.42 -42.69
N LYS A 661 -12.94 -16.32 -43.59
CA LYS A 661 -11.52 -16.41 -43.30
C LYS A 661 -10.99 -15.03 -42.91
N CYS A 662 -11.52 -14.49 -41.80
CA CYS A 662 -11.25 -13.13 -41.37
C CYS A 662 -11.48 -13.01 -39.87
N ALA A 663 -11.01 -11.92 -39.25
CA ALA A 663 -11.42 -11.52 -37.90
C ALA A 663 -12.86 -10.97 -37.92
N PRO A 664 -13.60 -11.03 -36.79
CA PRO A 664 -15.00 -10.60 -36.74
C PRO A 664 -15.23 -9.15 -37.20
N TRP A 665 -14.26 -8.25 -36.93
CA TRP A 665 -14.29 -6.84 -37.32
C TRP A 665 -13.85 -6.57 -38.78
N ASN A 666 -13.29 -7.57 -39.47
CA ASN A 666 -12.86 -7.49 -40.86
C ASN A 666 -13.82 -8.21 -41.81
N MET A 667 -15.01 -8.56 -41.35
CA MET A 667 -15.99 -9.26 -42.22
C MET A 667 -16.45 -8.32 -43.33
N ASN A 668 -16.31 -8.78 -44.58
CA ASN A 668 -16.88 -8.15 -45.77
C ASN A 668 -17.68 -9.14 -46.59
N TYR A 669 -18.61 -8.66 -47.38
CA TYR A 669 -19.53 -9.51 -48.14
C TYR A 669 -18.84 -10.46 -49.14
N GLN A 670 -17.63 -10.13 -49.62
CA GLN A 670 -16.88 -10.96 -50.58
C GLN A 670 -16.28 -12.18 -49.88
N ASP A 671 -15.94 -12.06 -48.58
CA ASP A 671 -15.25 -13.14 -47.86
C ASP A 671 -16.22 -14.03 -47.09
N ILE A 672 -17.49 -13.58 -46.93
CA ILE A 672 -18.51 -14.34 -46.21
C ILE A 672 -19.06 -15.49 -47.04
N THR A 673 -19.12 -16.65 -46.39
CA THR A 673 -19.98 -17.76 -46.80
C THR A 673 -21.13 -17.83 -45.81
N GLY A 674 -22.38 -17.92 -46.32
CA GLY A 674 -23.56 -17.90 -45.50
C GLY A 674 -24.61 -18.92 -45.92
N TYR A 675 -25.40 -19.34 -44.95
CA TYR A 675 -26.62 -20.08 -45.13
C TYR A 675 -27.72 -19.41 -44.31
N PHE A 676 -28.87 -19.16 -44.97
CA PHE A 676 -30.02 -18.51 -44.39
C PHE A 676 -31.22 -19.43 -44.62
N ASP A 677 -31.88 -19.86 -43.53
CA ASP A 677 -33.17 -20.54 -43.53
C ASP A 677 -34.16 -19.63 -42.85
N ILE A 678 -35.10 -19.11 -43.62
CA ILE A 678 -36.01 -18.05 -43.23
C ILE A 678 -37.44 -18.55 -43.40
N ASN A 679 -38.24 -18.51 -42.38
CA ASN A 679 -39.65 -18.74 -42.42
C ASN A 679 -40.38 -17.58 -41.72
N VAL A 680 -41.31 -16.95 -42.44
CA VAL A 680 -42.13 -15.85 -41.92
C VAL A 680 -43.60 -16.11 -42.28
N LYS A 681 -44.48 -15.92 -41.29
CA LYS A 681 -45.93 -16.15 -41.44
C LYS A 681 -46.73 -14.91 -41.04
N GLU A 682 -47.88 -14.75 -41.73
CA GLU A 682 -48.91 -13.78 -41.33
C GLU A 682 -48.44 -12.31 -41.25
N GLY A 683 -47.86 -11.81 -42.34
CA GLY A 683 -47.32 -10.43 -42.35
C GLY A 683 -47.87 -9.62 -43.53
N VAL A 684 -47.46 -8.31 -43.53
CA VAL A 684 -47.86 -7.36 -44.61
C VAL A 684 -46.64 -6.56 -45.03
N PHE A 685 -46.32 -6.59 -46.34
CA PHE A 685 -45.35 -5.66 -46.87
C PHE A 685 -45.95 -4.27 -47.01
N THR A 686 -45.37 -3.26 -46.42
CA THR A 686 -45.82 -1.87 -46.53
C THR A 686 -45.35 -1.24 -47.83
N ASP A 687 -46.26 -0.60 -48.57
CA ASP A 687 -46.03 -0.05 -49.91
C ASP A 687 -45.32 1.30 -49.86
N LYS A 688 -44.08 1.32 -49.32
CA LYS A 688 -43.27 2.54 -49.30
C LYS A 688 -42.04 2.47 -50.28
N ASP A 689 -41.81 1.35 -50.93
CA ASP A 689 -40.71 1.18 -51.89
C ASP A 689 -41.25 0.84 -53.29
N PRO A 690 -41.10 1.78 -54.27
CA PRO A 690 -41.57 1.54 -55.62
C PRO A 690 -40.97 0.31 -56.31
N ASN A 691 -39.82 -0.14 -55.87
CA ASN A 691 -39.07 -1.25 -56.51
C ASN A 691 -39.60 -2.62 -56.04
N ILE A 692 -39.86 -2.80 -54.77
CA ILE A 692 -40.51 -3.99 -54.22
C ILE A 692 -41.97 -3.99 -54.65
N GLY A 693 -42.66 -2.85 -54.73
CA GLY A 693 -44.00 -2.72 -55.22
C GLY A 693 -44.17 -3.18 -56.65
N ARG A 694 -43.16 -2.99 -57.52
CA ARG A 694 -43.18 -3.50 -58.89
C ARG A 694 -43.15 -5.02 -58.93
N ILE A 695 -42.32 -5.67 -58.15
CA ILE A 695 -42.27 -7.15 -58.05
C ILE A 695 -43.53 -7.67 -57.38
N LEU A 696 -44.05 -7.02 -56.32
CA LEU A 696 -45.26 -7.37 -55.62
C LEU A 696 -46.52 -7.06 -56.43
N SER A 697 -46.49 -6.09 -57.32
CA SER A 697 -47.62 -5.77 -58.17
C SER A 697 -47.94 -6.91 -59.15
N LEU A 698 -47.00 -7.73 -59.50
CA LEU A 698 -47.21 -8.96 -60.25
C LEU A 698 -48.11 -9.98 -59.55
N LEU A 699 -48.27 -9.80 -58.22
CA LEU A 699 -48.92 -10.75 -57.35
C LEU A 699 -50.36 -10.47 -57.06
N ASN A 700 -50.88 -9.31 -57.43
CA ASN A 700 -52.19 -8.86 -56.97
C ASN A 700 -53.19 -8.78 -58.10
N ILE A 701 -53.58 -9.95 -58.59
CA ILE A 701 -54.66 -10.08 -59.62
C ILE A 701 -55.95 -9.50 -59.07
N LYS A 702 -56.30 -9.66 -57.78
CA LYS A 702 -57.52 -9.05 -57.22
C LYS A 702 -57.41 -7.52 -57.13
N SER A 703 -56.23 -6.96 -57.00
CA SER A 703 -56.03 -5.52 -57.01
C SER A 703 -56.12 -4.96 -58.44
N ILE A 704 -55.79 -5.69 -59.45
CA ILE A 704 -56.02 -5.32 -60.84
C ILE A 704 -57.54 -5.21 -61.08
N VAL A 705 -58.33 -6.15 -60.68
CA VAL A 705 -59.80 -6.16 -60.77
C VAL A 705 -60.43 -5.04 -59.94
N LYS A 706 -59.91 -4.71 -58.75
CA LYS A 706 -60.39 -3.60 -57.92
C LYS A 706 -59.98 -2.21 -58.46
N ARG A 707 -58.85 -2.08 -59.09
CA ARG A 707 -58.38 -0.84 -59.74
C ARG A 707 -59.24 -0.50 -60.96
N LEU A 708 -59.76 -1.48 -61.63
CA LEU A 708 -60.73 -1.31 -62.75
C LEU A 708 -62.10 -0.84 -62.29
N LYS A 709 -62.44 -0.99 -61.00
CA LYS A 709 -63.68 -0.48 -60.42
C LYS A 709 -63.57 0.94 -59.88
N LEU A 710 -62.52 1.71 -60.17
CA LEU A 710 -62.34 3.12 -59.85
C LEU A 710 -62.51 3.53 -58.37
N ASN A 711 -62.35 2.65 -57.44
CA ASN A 711 -62.28 3.00 -56.06
C ASN A 711 -60.87 2.83 -55.51
N LEU A 712 -60.06 3.87 -55.71
CA LEU A 712 -58.60 3.86 -55.40
C LEU A 712 -58.32 4.13 -53.92
N SER A 713 -59.31 4.49 -53.11
CA SER A 713 -59.07 4.96 -51.75
C SER A 713 -58.70 3.88 -50.75
N ASP A 714 -59.04 2.61 -51.01
CA ASP A 714 -58.79 1.50 -50.07
C ASP A 714 -57.50 0.70 -50.34
N VAL A 715 -56.81 0.93 -51.50
CA VAL A 715 -55.67 0.15 -51.93
C VAL A 715 -54.37 0.81 -51.53
N THR A 716 -54.38 2.11 -51.32
CA THR A 716 -53.16 2.91 -51.03
C THR A 716 -52.67 2.82 -49.60
N ASN A 717 -53.44 2.25 -48.66
CA ASN A 717 -53.03 2.23 -47.25
C ASN A 717 -52.86 0.83 -46.61
N LYS A 718 -52.97 -0.28 -47.34
CA LYS A 718 -52.95 -1.64 -46.69
C LYS A 718 -51.82 -2.58 -47.08
N GLY A 719 -50.88 -2.22 -47.90
CA GLY A 719 -49.75 -3.09 -48.25
C GLY A 719 -50.10 -4.47 -48.88
N PHE A 720 -49.13 -5.34 -49.14
CA PHE A 720 -49.31 -6.71 -49.62
C PHE A 720 -49.29 -7.72 -48.48
N ALA A 721 -50.41 -8.39 -48.20
CA ALA A 721 -50.47 -9.40 -47.14
C ALA A 721 -50.01 -10.79 -47.67
N TYR A 722 -49.25 -11.48 -46.88
CA TYR A 722 -48.80 -12.85 -47.14
C TYR A 722 -49.13 -13.79 -45.98
N GLU A 723 -49.34 -15.06 -46.25
CA GLU A 723 -49.59 -16.12 -45.29
C GLU A 723 -48.31 -16.80 -44.82
N ASN A 724 -47.39 -17.08 -45.72
CA ASN A 724 -46.16 -17.78 -45.44
C ASN A 724 -45.06 -17.37 -46.44
N ILE A 725 -43.85 -17.17 -45.95
CA ILE A 725 -42.64 -17.02 -46.77
C ILE A 725 -41.59 -18.01 -46.23
N THR A 726 -41.16 -18.89 -47.08
CA THR A 726 -39.96 -19.73 -46.80
C THR A 726 -38.83 -19.39 -47.76
N ALA A 727 -37.63 -19.23 -47.26
CA ALA A 727 -36.48 -18.93 -48.04
C ALA A 727 -35.22 -19.69 -47.56
N LYS A 728 -34.56 -20.37 -48.46
CA LYS A 728 -33.25 -20.95 -48.21
C LYS A 728 -32.26 -20.34 -49.21
N ILE A 729 -31.28 -19.60 -48.64
CA ILE A 729 -30.36 -18.81 -49.42
C ILE A 729 -28.93 -19.20 -49.03
N ARG A 730 -28.07 -19.42 -50.01
CA ARG A 730 -26.64 -19.65 -49.80
C ARG A 730 -25.85 -18.47 -50.31
N LEU A 731 -25.08 -17.88 -49.45
CA LEU A 731 -24.17 -16.77 -49.76
C LEU A 731 -22.74 -17.29 -49.95
N LYS A 732 -22.10 -16.94 -51.06
CA LYS A 732 -20.67 -17.20 -51.27
C LYS A 732 -20.10 -16.19 -52.26
N ASN A 733 -18.94 -15.58 -51.93
CA ASN A 733 -18.27 -14.58 -52.81
C ASN A 733 -19.23 -13.47 -53.26
N ALA A 734 -19.95 -12.89 -52.31
CA ALA A 734 -20.98 -11.86 -52.48
C ALA A 734 -22.19 -12.28 -53.35
N ILE A 735 -22.26 -13.54 -53.82
CA ILE A 735 -23.39 -14.06 -54.59
C ILE A 735 -24.34 -14.80 -53.62
N ALA A 736 -25.54 -14.29 -53.51
CA ALA A 736 -26.66 -14.91 -52.79
C ALA A 736 -27.44 -15.80 -53.77
N LYS A 737 -27.24 -17.11 -53.71
CA LYS A 737 -27.97 -18.09 -54.51
C LYS A 737 -29.22 -18.50 -53.73
N ILE A 738 -30.38 -18.34 -54.35
CA ILE A 738 -31.68 -18.80 -53.86
C ILE A 738 -31.77 -20.30 -54.13
N GLU A 739 -31.78 -21.11 -53.07
CA GLU A 739 -32.00 -22.57 -53.16
C GLU A 739 -33.49 -22.91 -53.14
N ASN A 740 -34.24 -22.19 -52.34
CA ASN A 740 -35.69 -22.22 -52.29
C ASN A 740 -36.17 -20.84 -51.81
N PHE A 741 -37.15 -20.31 -52.47
CA PHE A 741 -37.96 -19.21 -52.00
C PHE A 741 -39.39 -19.45 -52.43
N ASP A 742 -40.29 -19.53 -51.47
CA ASP A 742 -41.70 -19.77 -51.69
C ASP A 742 -42.50 -18.75 -50.84
N LEU A 743 -43.31 -17.96 -51.52
CA LEU A 743 -44.20 -16.98 -50.90
C LEU A 743 -45.61 -17.37 -51.18
N GLU A 744 -46.36 -17.62 -50.15
CA GLU A 744 -47.79 -17.92 -50.16
C GLU A 744 -48.59 -16.70 -49.72
N ALA A 745 -49.53 -16.24 -50.57
CA ALA A 745 -50.47 -15.17 -50.22
C ALA A 745 -51.87 -15.55 -50.56
N LEU A 746 -52.87 -14.90 -49.98
CA LEU A 746 -54.32 -15.17 -50.21
C LEU A 746 -54.71 -15.15 -51.70
N SER A 747 -53.97 -14.45 -52.54
CA SER A 747 -54.28 -14.25 -53.95
C SER A 747 -53.32 -14.91 -54.92
N SER A 748 -52.15 -15.43 -54.47
CA SER A 748 -51.16 -15.98 -55.36
C SER A 748 -50.05 -16.64 -54.58
N GLY A 749 -49.27 -17.52 -55.25
CA GLY A 749 -48.01 -18.07 -54.81
C GLY A 749 -46.85 -17.57 -55.68
N ILE A 750 -45.64 -17.40 -55.10
CA ILE A 750 -44.43 -17.09 -55.85
C ILE A 750 -43.31 -18.02 -55.46
N ILE A 751 -42.69 -18.61 -56.44
CA ILE A 751 -41.42 -19.31 -56.27
C ILE A 751 -40.34 -18.51 -56.99
N LEU A 752 -39.27 -18.12 -56.22
CA LEU A 752 -38.07 -17.48 -56.80
C LEU A 752 -36.93 -18.47 -56.87
N THR A 753 -36.22 -18.45 -57.98
CA THR A 753 -34.97 -19.18 -58.18
C THR A 753 -33.92 -18.27 -58.82
N GLY A 754 -32.66 -18.60 -58.68
CA GLY A 754 -31.58 -17.79 -59.26
C GLY A 754 -30.60 -17.25 -58.22
N GLN A 755 -30.03 -16.09 -58.50
CA GLN A 755 -29.00 -15.50 -57.63
C GLN A 755 -29.02 -13.98 -57.72
N GLY A 756 -28.47 -13.34 -56.67
CA GLY A 756 -28.19 -11.91 -56.64
C GLY A 756 -26.77 -11.63 -56.20
N ASN A 757 -26.18 -10.54 -56.72
CA ASN A 757 -24.91 -10.05 -56.25
C ASN A 757 -25.15 -8.94 -55.24
N ILE A 758 -24.66 -9.15 -54.00
CA ILE A 758 -24.89 -8.21 -52.88
C ILE A 758 -24.04 -6.95 -53.03
N VAL A 759 -22.82 -7.05 -53.55
CA VAL A 759 -21.89 -5.93 -53.74
C VAL A 759 -22.32 -5.07 -54.90
N ASP A 760 -22.60 -5.66 -56.05
CA ASP A 760 -23.00 -4.97 -57.27
C ASP A 760 -24.49 -4.61 -57.28
N LYS A 761 -25.23 -5.09 -56.25
CA LYS A 761 -26.67 -4.90 -56.13
C LYS A 761 -27.44 -5.26 -57.37
N GLN A 762 -27.17 -6.44 -57.96
CA GLN A 762 -27.75 -6.91 -59.21
C GLN A 762 -28.60 -8.16 -58.96
N TYR A 763 -29.72 -8.24 -59.68
CA TYR A 763 -30.59 -9.42 -59.73
C TYR A 763 -30.33 -10.29 -60.99
N ASN A 764 -30.44 -11.60 -60.84
CA ASN A 764 -30.59 -12.57 -61.91
C ASN A 764 -31.45 -13.72 -61.39
N LEU A 765 -32.76 -13.47 -61.37
CA LEU A 765 -33.77 -14.34 -60.80
C LEU A 765 -34.81 -14.76 -61.84
N VAL A 766 -35.44 -15.87 -61.56
CA VAL A 766 -36.66 -16.34 -62.25
C VAL A 766 -37.75 -16.45 -61.20
N ALA A 767 -38.85 -15.80 -61.45
CA ALA A 767 -40.06 -15.83 -60.63
C ALA A 767 -41.17 -16.65 -61.31
N LYS A 768 -41.69 -17.68 -60.63
CA LYS A 768 -42.90 -18.40 -61.04
C LYS A 768 -44.04 -17.91 -60.16
N VAL A 769 -45.05 -17.35 -60.81
CA VAL A 769 -46.21 -16.80 -60.17
C VAL A 769 -47.46 -17.66 -60.47
N THR A 770 -48.07 -18.17 -59.41
CA THR A 770 -49.30 -19.00 -59.51
C THR A 770 -50.45 -18.23 -58.89
N PRO A 771 -51.46 -17.78 -59.62
CA PRO A 771 -52.61 -17.14 -59.07
C PRO A 771 -53.49 -18.13 -58.25
N ALA A 772 -54.11 -17.69 -57.18
CA ALA A 772 -55.10 -18.48 -56.43
C ALA A 772 -56.40 -18.53 -57.19
N ILE A 773 -56.78 -19.70 -57.69
CA ILE A 773 -57.94 -19.86 -58.58
C ILE A 773 -59.24 -20.10 -57.80
N ASN A 774 -59.28 -20.12 -56.50
CA ASN A 774 -60.47 -20.44 -55.66
C ASN A 774 -61.75 -19.58 -55.92
N ASP A 775 -61.60 -18.50 -56.67
CA ASP A 775 -62.66 -17.58 -57.02
C ASP A 775 -62.76 -17.30 -58.54
N ALA A 776 -62.27 -18.22 -59.38
CA ALA A 776 -62.25 -18.05 -60.83
C ALA A 776 -63.66 -18.00 -61.42
N VAL A 777 -64.66 -18.63 -60.80
CA VAL A 777 -66.08 -18.64 -61.23
C VAL A 777 -66.70 -17.24 -61.27
N PRO A 778 -66.51 -16.35 -60.33
CA PRO A 778 -67.00 -14.98 -60.39
C PRO A 778 -66.34 -14.12 -61.47
N ILE A 779 -65.09 -14.38 -61.76
CA ILE A 779 -64.31 -13.62 -62.77
C ILE A 779 -64.70 -14.03 -64.17
N ALA A 780 -64.94 -15.28 -64.40
CA ALA A 780 -65.40 -15.78 -65.68
C ALA A 780 -66.81 -15.25 -65.97
N SER A 781 -67.73 -15.24 -64.98
CA SER A 781 -69.07 -14.68 -65.10
C SER A 781 -69.05 -13.18 -65.33
N TYR A 782 -68.09 -12.44 -64.84
CA TYR A 782 -67.95 -11.00 -65.03
C TYR A 782 -67.36 -10.63 -66.41
N LEU A 783 -66.50 -11.48 -66.96
CA LEU A 783 -65.99 -11.29 -68.30
C LEU A 783 -67.02 -11.66 -69.40
N THR A 784 -67.83 -12.62 -69.18
CA THR A 784 -68.94 -13.05 -70.10
C THR A 784 -70.15 -12.16 -70.05
N GLY A 785 -70.27 -11.31 -69.02
CA GLY A 785 -71.43 -10.41 -68.80
C GLY A 785 -71.46 -9.07 -69.55
N GLY A 786 -70.52 -8.83 -70.48
CA GLY A 786 -70.53 -7.70 -71.41
C GLY A 786 -70.49 -6.31 -70.82
N GLY A 787 -69.98 -6.11 -69.59
CA GLY A 787 -69.88 -4.79 -68.97
C GLY A 787 -68.52 -4.07 -69.27
N LEU A 788 -68.52 -2.71 -69.10
CA LEU A 788 -67.27 -1.88 -69.26
C LEU A 788 -66.08 -2.36 -68.42
N VAL A 789 -66.30 -3.13 -67.40
CA VAL A 789 -65.31 -3.68 -66.49
C VAL A 789 -64.52 -4.85 -67.15
N GLY A 790 -65.28 -5.68 -67.92
CA GLY A 790 -64.67 -6.73 -68.72
C GLY A 790 -63.71 -6.21 -69.77
N LEU A 791 -64.06 -5.16 -70.48
CA LEU A 791 -63.23 -4.50 -71.47
C LEU A 791 -61.97 -3.88 -70.87
N GLY A 792 -62.06 -3.29 -69.70
CA GLY A 792 -60.94 -2.73 -68.95
C GLY A 792 -59.89 -3.78 -68.51
N VAL A 793 -60.35 -4.95 -68.04
CA VAL A 793 -59.51 -6.07 -67.69
C VAL A 793 -58.83 -6.66 -68.89
N TRP A 794 -59.63 -6.79 -70.02
CA TRP A 794 -59.06 -7.30 -71.26
C TRP A 794 -58.01 -6.33 -71.85
N LEU A 795 -58.23 -4.99 -71.81
CA LEU A 795 -57.31 -4.02 -72.33
C LEU A 795 -55.99 -4.00 -71.54
N VAL A 796 -56.04 -4.25 -70.22
CA VAL A 796 -54.80 -4.33 -69.36
C VAL A 796 -54.07 -5.66 -69.63
N ASP A 797 -54.81 -6.75 -69.79
CA ASP A 797 -54.23 -8.04 -70.10
C ASP A 797 -53.60 -8.01 -71.54
N GLU A 798 -54.31 -7.44 -72.45
CA GLU A 798 -53.79 -7.29 -73.87
C GLU A 798 -52.62 -6.29 -73.92
N ALA A 799 -52.66 -5.19 -73.17
CA ALA A 799 -51.63 -4.15 -73.22
C ALA A 799 -50.37 -4.44 -72.40
N LEU A 800 -50.43 -5.24 -71.38
CA LEU A 800 -49.33 -5.57 -70.49
C LEU A 800 -48.90 -7.06 -70.55
N PHE A 801 -49.80 -7.94 -71.00
CA PHE A 801 -49.59 -9.37 -70.91
C PHE A 801 -50.07 -10.13 -72.14
N ASP A 802 -50.24 -9.48 -73.30
CA ASP A 802 -50.64 -10.13 -74.59
C ASP A 802 -51.89 -11.06 -74.52
N GLY A 803 -52.86 -10.73 -73.58
CA GLY A 803 -54.06 -11.55 -73.43
C GLY A 803 -53.92 -12.89 -72.68
N GLU A 804 -52.77 -13.22 -72.25
CA GLU A 804 -52.43 -14.55 -71.66
C GLU A 804 -52.95 -14.72 -70.21
N ILE A 805 -53.08 -13.69 -69.43
CA ILE A 805 -53.57 -13.79 -68.02
C ILE A 805 -55.00 -14.28 -68.00
N ILE A 806 -55.87 -13.71 -68.82
CA ILE A 806 -57.27 -14.07 -68.87
C ILE A 806 -57.44 -15.49 -69.44
N GLY A 807 -56.68 -15.81 -70.46
CA GLY A 807 -56.69 -17.17 -71.13
C GLY A 807 -56.20 -18.26 -70.16
N ALA A 808 -55.12 -18.01 -69.42
CA ALA A 808 -54.60 -18.97 -68.43
C ALA A 808 -55.48 -19.09 -67.17
N ILE A 809 -56.11 -18.04 -66.69
CA ILE A 809 -57.03 -18.04 -65.56
C ILE A 809 -58.31 -18.87 -65.92
N VAL A 810 -58.85 -18.73 -67.15
CA VAL A 810 -60.02 -19.42 -67.58
C VAL A 810 -59.77 -20.93 -67.73
N ASN A 811 -58.56 -21.33 -68.05
CA ASN A 811 -58.19 -22.77 -68.25
C ASN A 811 -57.72 -23.44 -66.93
N GLY A 812 -57.68 -22.78 -65.79
CA GLY A 812 -57.36 -23.39 -64.52
C GLY A 812 -55.93 -23.81 -64.25
N ALA A 813 -54.96 -23.40 -65.11
CA ALA A 813 -53.57 -23.86 -65.04
C ALA A 813 -52.56 -22.72 -65.30
N ALA A 814 -52.84 -21.49 -64.85
CA ALA A 814 -51.98 -20.38 -65.16
C ALA A 814 -50.77 -20.33 -64.16
N VAL A 815 -49.61 -20.70 -64.65
CA VAL A 815 -48.31 -20.37 -64.02
C VAL A 815 -47.58 -19.39 -64.91
N PHE A 816 -47.21 -18.25 -64.39
CA PHE A 816 -46.49 -17.24 -65.16
C PHE A 816 -45.04 -17.23 -64.78
N GLU A 817 -44.08 -17.23 -65.69
CA GLU A 817 -42.65 -17.15 -65.42
C GLU A 817 -42.12 -15.79 -65.89
N TYR A 818 -41.32 -15.17 -65.00
CA TYR A 818 -40.71 -13.87 -65.25
C TYR A 818 -39.19 -13.95 -64.92
N LYS A 819 -38.40 -13.33 -65.79
CA LYS A 819 -36.95 -13.10 -65.57
C LYS A 819 -36.79 -11.71 -64.91
N ILE A 820 -36.06 -11.67 -63.80
CA ILE A 820 -35.78 -10.42 -63.07
C ILE A 820 -34.29 -10.20 -63.16
N THR A 821 -33.85 -9.13 -63.82
CA THR A 821 -32.48 -8.72 -63.99
C THR A 821 -32.29 -7.26 -63.65
N GLY A 822 -31.08 -6.71 -63.76
CA GLY A 822 -30.80 -5.31 -63.50
C GLY A 822 -30.47 -5.00 -62.02
N SER A 823 -30.42 -3.71 -61.70
CA SER A 823 -30.03 -3.30 -60.35
C SER A 823 -31.15 -3.47 -59.34
N TRP A 824 -30.81 -3.50 -58.02
CA TRP A 824 -31.81 -3.54 -56.96
C TRP A 824 -32.72 -2.31 -56.94
N ASP A 825 -32.20 -1.18 -57.38
CA ASP A 825 -32.91 0.08 -57.39
C ASP A 825 -33.82 0.21 -58.66
N ASP A 826 -33.49 -0.50 -59.75
CA ASP A 826 -34.30 -0.49 -61.00
C ASP A 826 -34.28 -1.88 -61.66
N PRO A 827 -35.08 -2.84 -61.09
CA PRO A 827 -35.15 -4.20 -61.66
C PRO A 827 -35.90 -4.22 -62.99
N ILE A 828 -35.33 -4.96 -63.97
CA ILE A 828 -35.94 -5.23 -65.26
C ILE A 828 -36.67 -6.56 -65.14
N ILE A 829 -37.97 -6.55 -65.42
CA ILE A 829 -38.85 -7.73 -65.35
C ILE A 829 -39.36 -8.04 -66.73
N GLU A 830 -39.00 -9.22 -67.24
CA GLU A 830 -39.39 -9.73 -68.58
C GLU A 830 -40.16 -11.03 -68.37
N LYS A 831 -41.25 -11.18 -69.09
CA LYS A 831 -42.01 -12.45 -69.12
C LYS A 831 -41.24 -13.49 -69.95
N LEU A 832 -41.14 -14.69 -69.41
CA LEU A 832 -40.51 -15.83 -70.13
C LEU A 832 -41.54 -16.65 -70.98
#